data_5122d9db9d7fb1779295627b441b94ca
#
_entry.id   5122d9db9d7fb1779295627b441b94ca
#
_cell.length_a   1.000
_cell.length_b   1.000
_cell.length_c   1.000
_cell.angle_alpha   90.00
_cell.angle_beta   90.00
_cell.angle_gamma   90.00
#
_symmetry.space_group_name_H-M   'P 1'
#
loop_
_entity.id
_entity.type
_entity.pdbx_description
1 polymer ?
#
loop_
_entity_poly.entity_id
_entity_poly.type
_entity_poly.pdbx_seq_one_letter_code
_entity_poly.pdbx_strand_id
1 'polypeptide(L)'
;MQTIAQILAAELAQPVQYVENVIALLDEGSTIPFIARYRKEQHGSMDDTTLRKLEDRLQYLRNLDKRRQEVKSAIDGQGKLTDELAAAIDNAGTLAEVEDLYRPYKQKRRTRATVAREKGLEPLALLLLAQEKDCPAPEDAAQAYIDPEKGVETPADALQGANDIIAEIISDDADIRKALRGLLMRQGRLKSVAATEEDSVYRLYYDFEQPLPKLAGHQILAVNRGEKEGFLSVTVLLDRDAALPMLRRAVVKPGSSSMAFLRDVCEDAYDRLIYPSLEREARSTLTENACEGAIGQFALNLKPLLLQPPVKGHVTMGLDPGYAHGCKVAVIDGTGKVLDTTVVYPTYGERQKKEAIARLTALCRMHGVAHIAIGNGTASRETEQMTVEMLRGLPGVSYMIVNEAGASVYSAGKLAAEEFPEYDVNLRSAISIARRLQDPLAELVKIDPKAIGVGQYQHDMPPKRLDETLGGVVEDCVNAVGVDVNTASASLLGYVSGLNGTTARNIVAYREANGAFPDRKRLLKVPKLGPKAYEQCAGFLRVPESKNVLDNTGVHPESYGAAEELLALCGFGDEDVRRGAVSQLMQKVQAMGEAAVAEKLGVGVPTLRDVVKELMKPGRDLRSDLPAPILRTDVLEIKDLKPGMVLTGTVRNVIDFGVFVDIGVHQDGLVHISQVCNKFIKHPSEVVAVGDIVKVVVLDVDEKKHRISLSMKQVKE
;
A
#
# COMPACT_ATOMS: atom_id res chain seq x y z
N MET A 1 25.25 20.71 -8.16
CA MET A 1 24.26 19.83 -7.50
C MET A 1 23.04 19.70 -8.40
N GLN A 2 22.47 18.50 -8.56
CA GLN A 2 21.22 18.32 -9.29
C GLN A 2 20.06 18.86 -8.44
N THR A 3 19.08 19.48 -9.09
CA THR A 3 17.85 19.89 -8.39
C THR A 3 16.99 18.68 -8.04
N ILE A 4 16.10 18.80 -7.07
CA ILE A 4 15.13 17.74 -6.73
C ILE A 4 14.34 17.30 -7.96
N ALA A 5 13.93 18.24 -8.80
CA ALA A 5 13.23 17.94 -10.05
C ALA A 5 14.08 17.11 -11.03
N GLN A 6 15.38 17.40 -11.15
CA GLN A 6 16.28 16.63 -12.01
C GLN A 6 16.49 15.20 -11.49
N ILE A 7 16.60 15.02 -10.17
CA ILE A 7 16.71 13.70 -9.53
C ILE A 7 15.45 12.88 -9.81
N LEU A 8 14.30 13.44 -9.53
CA LEU A 8 12.99 12.80 -9.76
C LEU A 8 12.77 12.45 -11.23
N ALA A 9 13.15 13.37 -12.14
CA ALA A 9 13.03 13.15 -13.58
C ALA A 9 13.86 11.95 -14.05
N ALA A 10 15.08 11.82 -13.52
CA ALA A 10 15.96 10.69 -13.84
C ALA A 10 15.43 9.37 -13.25
N GLU A 11 14.99 9.38 -11.98
CA GLU A 11 14.47 8.19 -11.29
C GLU A 11 13.15 7.67 -11.91
N LEU A 12 12.27 8.57 -12.36
CA LEU A 12 10.97 8.23 -12.94
C LEU A 12 10.97 8.12 -14.46
N ALA A 13 12.12 8.35 -15.11
CA ALA A 13 12.27 8.41 -16.56
C ALA A 13 11.27 9.38 -17.21
N GLN A 14 11.10 10.57 -16.62
CA GLN A 14 10.20 11.62 -17.09
C GLN A 14 10.95 12.88 -17.46
N PRO A 15 10.43 13.69 -18.39
CA PRO A 15 10.99 15.02 -18.68
C PRO A 15 10.99 15.93 -17.45
N VAL A 16 12.07 16.66 -17.21
CA VAL A 16 12.23 17.56 -16.06
C VAL A 16 11.09 18.57 -15.95
N GLN A 17 10.70 19.16 -17.09
CA GLN A 17 9.62 20.15 -17.13
C GLN A 17 8.28 19.61 -16.59
N TYR A 18 7.94 18.35 -16.92
CA TYR A 18 6.72 17.72 -16.40
C TYR A 18 6.79 17.49 -14.89
N VAL A 19 7.96 17.11 -14.40
CA VAL A 19 8.19 16.92 -12.97
C VAL A 19 8.08 18.26 -12.22
N GLU A 20 8.68 19.34 -12.76
CA GLU A 20 8.56 20.69 -12.19
C GLU A 20 7.12 21.17 -12.13
N ASN A 21 6.34 20.95 -13.19
CA ASN A 21 4.92 21.29 -13.22
C ASN A 21 4.13 20.52 -12.14
N VAL A 22 4.38 19.23 -11.98
CA VAL A 22 3.71 18.41 -10.94
C VAL A 22 4.08 18.92 -9.55
N ILE A 23 5.36 19.22 -9.30
CA ILE A 23 5.81 19.78 -8.02
C ILE A 23 5.08 21.09 -7.73
N ALA A 24 4.95 21.99 -8.71
CA ALA A 24 4.23 23.26 -8.55
C ALA A 24 2.75 23.03 -8.23
N LEU A 25 2.08 22.10 -8.94
CA LEU A 25 0.68 21.76 -8.68
C LEU A 25 0.47 21.19 -7.26
N LEU A 26 1.39 20.33 -6.79
CA LEU A 26 1.35 19.78 -5.42
C LEU A 26 1.56 20.89 -4.38
N ASP A 27 2.48 21.82 -4.62
CA ASP A 27 2.77 22.94 -3.73
C ASP A 27 1.58 23.95 -3.67
N GLU A 28 0.84 24.08 -4.75
CA GLU A 28 -0.43 24.79 -4.78
C GLU A 28 -1.55 24.04 -4.04
N GLY A 29 -1.32 22.78 -3.64
CA GLY A 29 -2.27 21.93 -2.91
C GLY A 29 -3.28 21.23 -3.81
N SER A 30 -2.94 20.98 -5.07
CA SER A 30 -3.70 20.09 -5.94
C SER A 30 -3.52 18.64 -5.52
N THR A 31 -4.60 17.85 -5.55
CA THR A 31 -4.57 16.43 -5.21
C THR A 31 -4.09 15.58 -6.38
N ILE A 32 -3.56 14.39 -6.10
CA ILE A 32 -3.11 13.45 -7.15
C ILE A 32 -4.23 13.09 -8.13
N PRO A 33 -5.46 12.73 -7.71
CA PRO A 33 -6.53 12.44 -8.66
C PRO A 33 -6.88 13.62 -9.58
N PHE A 34 -6.87 14.84 -9.03
CA PHE A 34 -7.13 16.05 -9.83
C PHE A 34 -6.02 16.29 -10.87
N ILE A 35 -4.75 16.18 -10.47
CA ILE A 35 -3.61 16.31 -11.38
C ILE A 35 -3.71 15.26 -12.50
N ALA A 36 -3.87 13.98 -12.13
CA ALA A 36 -3.92 12.86 -13.05
C ALA A 36 -5.05 13.00 -14.09
N ARG A 37 -6.21 13.51 -13.67
CA ARG A 37 -7.39 13.60 -14.52
C ARG A 37 -7.45 14.89 -15.34
N TYR A 38 -7.15 16.05 -14.73
CA TYR A 38 -7.47 17.35 -15.30
C TYR A 38 -6.25 18.22 -15.64
N ARG A 39 -5.02 17.72 -15.45
CA ARG A 39 -3.79 18.47 -15.75
C ARG A 39 -2.81 17.67 -16.64
N LYS A 40 -3.35 16.79 -17.50
CA LYS A 40 -2.58 15.83 -18.32
C LYS A 40 -1.52 16.47 -19.20
N GLU A 41 -1.80 17.63 -19.76
CA GLU A 41 -0.86 18.40 -20.58
C GLU A 41 0.36 18.86 -19.78
N GLN A 42 0.17 19.12 -18.48
CA GLN A 42 1.23 19.65 -17.62
C GLN A 42 2.18 18.55 -17.12
N HIS A 43 1.71 17.30 -17.06
CA HIS A 43 2.51 16.17 -16.56
C HIS A 43 2.77 15.06 -17.58
N GLY A 44 2.49 15.31 -18.87
CA GLY A 44 2.77 14.33 -19.93
C GLY A 44 1.99 13.03 -19.82
N SER A 45 0.79 13.05 -19.23
CA SER A 45 -0.09 11.90 -19.03
C SER A 45 0.50 10.79 -18.14
N MET A 46 1.29 11.15 -17.11
CA MET A 46 1.69 10.22 -16.06
C MET A 46 0.45 9.59 -15.42
N ASP A 47 0.52 8.31 -15.09
CA ASP A 47 -0.55 7.61 -14.38
C ASP A 47 -0.56 7.92 -12.87
N ASP A 48 -1.64 7.58 -12.17
CA ASP A 48 -1.82 7.81 -10.73
C ASP A 48 -0.67 7.20 -9.92
N THR A 49 -0.22 6.01 -10.30
CA THR A 49 0.87 5.29 -9.62
C THR A 49 2.20 6.05 -9.73
N THR A 50 2.50 6.59 -10.89
CA THR A 50 3.71 7.40 -11.14
C THR A 50 3.65 8.71 -10.37
N LEU A 51 2.50 9.39 -10.37
CA LEU A 51 2.29 10.64 -9.63
C LEU A 51 2.42 10.43 -8.11
N ARG A 52 1.88 9.35 -7.55
CA ARG A 52 2.06 9.02 -6.12
C ARG A 52 3.50 8.68 -5.78
N LYS A 53 4.20 7.94 -6.63
CA LYS A 53 5.65 7.70 -6.46
C LYS A 53 6.45 9.01 -6.47
N LEU A 54 6.08 9.95 -7.35
CA LEU A 54 6.69 11.27 -7.41
C LEU A 54 6.47 12.03 -6.10
N GLU A 55 5.24 12.07 -5.60
CA GLU A 55 4.88 12.74 -4.34
C GLU A 55 5.65 12.16 -3.14
N ASP A 56 5.65 10.83 -2.98
CA ASP A 56 6.38 10.13 -1.92
C ASP A 56 7.89 10.44 -1.98
N ARG A 57 8.46 10.36 -3.19
CA ARG A 57 9.89 10.59 -3.38
C ARG A 57 10.28 12.07 -3.21
N LEU A 58 9.42 12.97 -3.65
CA LEU A 58 9.56 14.42 -3.41
C LEU A 58 9.63 14.72 -1.91
N GLN A 59 8.72 14.14 -1.13
CA GLN A 59 8.71 14.31 0.31
C GLN A 59 9.98 13.76 0.98
N TYR A 60 10.47 12.60 0.52
CA TYR A 60 11.75 12.05 0.99
C TYR A 60 12.92 12.99 0.68
N LEU A 61 13.03 13.49 -0.56
CA LEU A 61 14.13 14.37 -0.96
C LEU A 61 14.08 15.73 -0.22
N ARG A 62 12.90 16.26 0.03
CA ARG A 62 12.72 17.46 0.86
C ARG A 62 13.16 17.23 2.30
N ASN A 63 12.82 16.09 2.87
CA ASN A 63 13.27 15.70 4.22
C ASN A 63 14.79 15.52 4.27
N LEU A 64 15.39 14.92 3.24
CA LEU A 64 16.83 14.77 3.10
C LEU A 64 17.53 16.15 3.04
N ASP A 65 17.01 17.06 2.23
CA ASP A 65 17.55 18.42 2.09
C ASP A 65 17.45 19.20 3.42
N LYS A 66 16.30 19.13 4.07
CA LYS A 66 16.11 19.72 5.40
C LYS A 66 17.13 19.16 6.38
N ARG A 67 17.33 17.83 6.38
CA ARG A 67 18.30 17.19 7.28
C ARG A 67 19.73 17.62 7.00
N ARG A 68 20.13 17.76 5.72
CA ARG A 68 21.44 18.29 5.33
C ARG A 68 21.67 19.70 5.93
N GLN A 69 20.66 20.59 5.85
CA GLN A 69 20.76 21.94 6.40
C GLN A 69 20.85 21.93 7.93
N GLU A 70 20.03 21.10 8.60
CA GLU A 70 20.08 20.95 10.06
C GLU A 70 21.47 20.49 10.52
N VAL A 71 22.04 19.50 9.84
CA VAL A 71 23.38 18.96 10.16
C VAL A 71 24.45 20.00 9.90
N LYS A 72 24.44 20.70 8.78
CA LYS A 72 25.40 21.78 8.50
C LYS A 72 25.33 22.88 9.60
N SER A 73 24.14 23.32 9.94
CA SER A 73 23.95 24.33 11.01
C SER A 73 24.44 23.85 12.37
N ALA A 74 24.23 22.57 12.69
CA ALA A 74 24.69 22.01 13.97
C ALA A 74 26.23 21.89 14.05
N ILE A 75 26.90 21.59 12.93
CA ILE A 75 28.37 21.51 12.86
C ILE A 75 28.99 22.94 12.83
N ASP A 76 28.38 23.85 12.09
CA ASP A 76 28.79 25.25 12.02
C ASP A 76 28.70 25.95 13.40
N GLY A 77 27.63 25.67 14.13
CA GLY A 77 27.47 26.15 15.53
C GLY A 77 28.55 25.64 16.49
N GLN A 78 29.30 24.59 16.11
CA GLN A 78 30.49 24.11 16.83
C GLN A 78 31.80 24.71 16.28
N GLY A 79 31.73 25.53 15.21
CA GLY A 79 32.91 26.11 14.54
C GLY A 79 33.77 25.07 13.79
N LYS A 80 33.17 23.94 13.38
CA LYS A 80 33.86 22.80 12.79
C LYS A 80 33.45 22.50 11.33
N LEU A 81 32.56 23.30 10.71
CA LEU A 81 32.14 23.12 9.34
C LEU A 81 33.23 23.64 8.39
N THR A 82 33.81 22.73 7.60
CA THR A 82 34.70 23.07 6.49
C THR A 82 33.96 23.05 5.16
N ASP A 83 34.54 23.69 4.13
CA ASP A 83 33.95 23.70 2.79
C ASP A 83 33.87 22.29 2.20
N GLU A 84 34.86 21.42 2.47
CA GLU A 84 34.87 20.03 2.02
C GLU A 84 33.76 19.22 2.69
N LEU A 85 33.57 19.40 4.01
CA LEU A 85 32.51 18.70 4.75
C LEU A 85 31.13 19.19 4.33
N ALA A 86 30.95 20.49 4.13
CA ALA A 86 29.71 21.05 3.60
C ALA A 86 29.37 20.46 2.23
N ALA A 87 30.36 20.37 1.32
CA ALA A 87 30.18 19.75 0.02
C ALA A 87 29.87 18.24 0.12
N ALA A 88 30.52 17.51 1.04
CA ALA A 88 30.23 16.10 1.27
C ALA A 88 28.79 15.88 1.78
N ILE A 89 28.32 16.71 2.73
CA ILE A 89 26.94 16.66 3.25
C ILE A 89 25.94 16.97 2.12
N ASP A 90 26.22 17.97 1.31
CA ASP A 90 25.34 18.35 0.18
C ASP A 90 25.27 17.27 -0.90
N ASN A 91 26.31 16.48 -1.09
CA ASN A 91 26.38 15.38 -2.06
C ASN A 91 25.92 14.02 -1.49
N ALA A 92 25.66 13.90 -0.17
CA ALA A 92 25.19 12.67 0.44
C ALA A 92 23.80 12.27 -0.12
N GLY A 93 23.69 11.13 -0.79
CA GLY A 93 22.50 10.69 -1.51
C GLY A 93 21.38 10.15 -0.61
N THR A 94 21.70 9.83 0.65
CA THR A 94 20.76 9.20 1.60
C THR A 94 20.88 9.83 2.99
N LEU A 95 19.80 9.65 3.80
CA LEU A 95 19.83 10.05 5.20
C LEU A 95 20.94 9.34 5.99
N ALA A 96 21.23 8.08 5.69
CA ALA A 96 22.30 7.30 6.33
C ALA A 96 23.67 7.93 6.07
N GLU A 97 23.94 8.36 4.85
CA GLU A 97 25.19 9.05 4.51
C GLU A 97 25.31 10.41 5.23
N VAL A 98 24.22 11.17 5.36
CA VAL A 98 24.21 12.44 6.12
C VAL A 98 24.48 12.18 7.61
N GLU A 99 23.84 11.15 8.19
CA GLU A 99 24.04 10.78 9.60
C GLU A 99 25.47 10.27 9.86
N ASP A 100 26.09 9.54 8.93
CA ASP A 100 27.48 9.11 9.05
C ASP A 100 28.45 10.32 9.05
N LEU A 101 28.26 11.31 8.17
CA LEU A 101 29.03 12.54 8.15
C LEU A 101 28.83 13.39 9.42
N TYR A 102 27.66 13.35 10.01
CA TYR A 102 27.34 14.07 11.25
C TYR A 102 27.88 13.37 12.50
N ARG A 103 28.12 12.06 12.44
CA ARG A 103 28.42 11.21 13.58
C ARG A 103 29.59 11.68 14.47
N PRO A 104 30.74 12.16 13.92
CA PRO A 104 31.84 12.70 14.72
C PRO A 104 31.50 13.97 15.55
N TYR A 105 30.46 14.71 15.10
CA TYR A 105 30.07 16.01 15.68
C TYR A 105 28.84 15.89 16.57
N LYS A 106 28.18 14.71 16.60
CA LYS A 106 27.00 14.47 17.40
C LYS A 106 27.35 14.38 18.89
N GLN A 107 26.59 15.05 19.72
CA GLN A 107 26.75 14.89 21.18
C GLN A 107 26.46 13.43 21.56
N LYS A 108 27.47 12.78 22.12
CA LYS A 108 27.39 11.40 22.59
C LYS A 108 27.13 11.35 24.09
N ARG A 109 26.49 10.29 24.55
CA ARG A 109 26.48 9.95 25.98
C ARG A 109 27.90 9.60 26.40
N ARG A 110 28.18 9.61 27.73
CA ARG A 110 29.49 9.25 28.27
C ARG A 110 29.93 7.86 27.77
N THR A 111 30.91 7.85 26.87
CA THR A 111 31.50 6.64 26.26
C THR A 111 32.83 6.31 26.93
N ARG A 112 33.39 5.09 26.68
CA ARG A 112 34.75 4.77 27.11
C ARG A 112 35.79 5.79 26.56
N ALA A 113 35.65 6.18 25.30
CA ALA A 113 36.49 7.20 24.68
C ALA A 113 36.34 8.57 25.38
N THR A 114 35.16 8.98 25.78
CA THR A 114 34.93 10.22 26.53
C THR A 114 35.68 10.18 27.86
N VAL A 115 35.57 9.05 28.57
CA VAL A 115 36.31 8.86 29.85
C VAL A 115 37.82 8.87 29.63
N ALA A 116 38.31 8.26 28.55
CA ALA A 116 39.74 8.28 28.20
C ALA A 116 40.24 9.71 27.86
N ARG A 117 39.41 10.52 27.18
CA ARG A 117 39.72 11.96 26.93
C ARG A 117 39.77 12.76 28.23
N GLU A 118 38.82 12.54 29.16
CA GLU A 118 38.81 13.16 30.47
C GLU A 118 40.11 12.82 31.28
N LYS A 119 40.65 11.63 31.06
CA LYS A 119 41.95 11.21 31.63
C LYS A 119 43.18 11.82 30.92
N GLY A 120 43.01 12.56 29.84
CA GLY A 120 44.07 13.22 29.07
C GLY A 120 44.80 12.32 28.08
N LEU A 121 44.20 11.21 27.65
CA LEU A 121 44.83 10.22 26.77
C LEU A 121 44.62 10.50 25.25
N GLU A 122 43.93 11.58 24.88
CA GLU A 122 43.70 11.95 23.47
C GLU A 122 45.01 12.27 22.72
N PRO A 123 46.02 12.96 23.25
CA PRO A 123 47.28 13.18 22.55
C PRO A 123 48.02 11.87 22.23
N LEU A 124 48.01 10.89 23.15
CA LEU A 124 48.56 9.55 22.91
C LEU A 124 47.82 8.85 21.74
N ALA A 125 46.52 8.89 21.79
CA ALA A 125 45.69 8.28 20.72
C ALA A 125 46.01 8.90 19.35
N LEU A 126 46.09 10.22 19.26
CA LEU A 126 46.41 10.92 18.01
C LEU A 126 47.83 10.66 17.54
N LEU A 127 48.83 10.58 18.44
CA LEU A 127 50.20 10.24 18.13
C LEU A 127 50.29 8.84 17.48
N LEU A 128 49.67 7.84 18.11
CA LEU A 128 49.66 6.46 17.58
C LEU A 128 48.90 6.33 16.26
N LEU A 129 47.81 7.06 16.10
CA LEU A 129 47.00 7.06 14.88
C LEU A 129 47.70 7.77 13.72
N ALA A 130 48.50 8.82 13.97
CA ALA A 130 49.26 9.56 12.93
C ALA A 130 50.28 8.67 12.24
N GLN A 131 50.84 7.67 12.94
CA GLN A 131 51.80 6.70 12.40
C GLN A 131 52.96 7.36 11.66
N GLU A 132 53.54 8.44 12.26
CA GLU A 132 54.72 9.08 11.70
C GLU A 132 55.95 8.18 11.83
N LYS A 133 56.98 8.42 10.99
CA LYS A 133 58.18 7.56 10.99
C LYS A 133 58.97 7.55 12.27
N ASP A 134 58.92 8.65 13.03
CA ASP A 134 59.64 8.84 14.30
C ASP A 134 58.75 8.51 15.51
N CYS A 135 57.59 7.93 15.31
CA CYS A 135 56.70 7.50 16.38
C CYS A 135 57.36 6.42 17.24
N PRO A 136 57.52 6.57 18.54
CA PRO A 136 58.06 5.53 19.41
C PRO A 136 57.15 4.31 19.43
N ALA A 137 57.65 3.20 19.95
CA ALA A 137 56.79 2.00 20.17
C ALA A 137 55.62 2.39 21.09
N PRO A 138 54.42 1.83 20.92
CA PRO A 138 53.23 2.19 21.71
C PRO A 138 53.47 2.11 23.23
N GLU A 139 54.17 1.11 23.71
CA GLU A 139 54.48 0.92 25.11
C GLU A 139 55.39 2.03 25.63
N ASP A 140 56.37 2.47 24.83
CA ASP A 140 57.29 3.57 25.20
C ASP A 140 56.56 4.91 25.20
N ALA A 141 55.72 5.13 24.20
CA ALA A 141 54.90 6.34 24.10
C ALA A 141 53.92 6.46 25.29
N ALA A 142 53.36 5.36 25.74
CA ALA A 142 52.40 5.31 26.84
C ALA A 142 52.99 5.65 28.21
N GLN A 143 54.30 5.49 28.39
CA GLN A 143 54.99 5.84 29.67
C GLN A 143 54.78 7.30 30.08
N ALA A 144 54.75 8.21 29.10
CA ALA A 144 54.58 9.64 29.35
C ALA A 144 53.14 10.04 29.80
N TYR A 145 52.19 9.11 29.74
CA TYR A 145 50.78 9.35 30.02
C TYR A 145 50.26 8.62 31.26
N ILE A 146 51.20 8.08 32.08
CA ILE A 146 50.86 7.50 33.38
C ILE A 146 50.50 8.62 34.33
N ASP A 147 49.27 8.56 34.88
CA ASP A 147 48.75 9.56 35.84
C ASP A 147 47.80 8.85 36.82
N PRO A 148 48.32 8.36 37.97
CA PRO A 148 47.51 7.67 38.95
C PRO A 148 46.38 8.51 39.53
N GLU A 149 46.51 9.86 39.59
CA GLU A 149 45.45 10.73 40.06
C GLU A 149 44.22 10.72 39.13
N LYS A 150 44.45 10.48 37.86
CA LYS A 150 43.39 10.30 36.85
C LYS A 150 43.01 8.82 36.62
N GLY A 151 43.59 7.91 37.42
CA GLY A 151 43.33 6.48 37.31
C GLY A 151 43.95 5.85 36.04
N VAL A 152 45.15 6.27 35.68
CA VAL A 152 46.03 5.68 34.69
C VAL A 152 47.28 5.21 35.40
N GLU A 153 47.29 3.98 35.88
CA GLU A 153 48.34 3.49 36.76
C GLU A 153 49.48 2.83 35.98
N THR A 154 49.19 2.26 34.80
CA THR A 154 50.14 1.49 33.97
C THR A 154 50.13 1.97 32.50
N PRO A 155 51.23 1.68 31.75
CA PRO A 155 51.22 1.90 30.31
C PRO A 155 50.06 1.17 29.57
N ALA A 156 49.66 -0.01 30.10
CA ALA A 156 48.53 -0.74 29.56
C ALA A 156 47.20 0.00 29.72
N ASP A 157 47.00 0.70 30.84
CA ASP A 157 45.80 1.56 31.05
C ASP A 157 45.79 2.73 30.08
N ALA A 158 46.95 3.35 29.84
CA ALA A 158 47.09 4.43 28.86
C ALA A 158 46.81 3.94 27.44
N LEU A 159 47.33 2.77 27.04
CA LEU A 159 47.06 2.15 25.74
C LEU A 159 45.61 1.73 25.56
N GLN A 160 44.98 1.21 26.63
CA GLN A 160 43.56 0.90 26.60
C GLN A 160 42.69 2.14 26.37
N GLY A 161 43.01 3.24 27.04
CA GLY A 161 42.32 4.51 26.78
C GLY A 161 42.57 5.08 25.39
N ALA A 162 43.80 4.96 24.88
CA ALA A 162 44.11 5.32 23.50
C ALA A 162 43.37 4.44 22.51
N ASN A 163 43.27 3.11 22.74
CA ASN A 163 42.46 2.18 21.95
C ASN A 163 40.99 2.61 21.90
N ASP A 164 40.38 2.93 23.04
CA ASP A 164 38.98 3.34 23.11
C ASP A 164 38.71 4.61 22.30
N ILE A 165 39.66 5.60 22.33
CA ILE A 165 39.56 6.82 21.56
C ILE A 165 39.70 6.53 20.03
N ILE A 166 40.73 5.79 19.65
CA ILE A 166 41.01 5.47 18.24
C ILE A 166 39.87 4.60 17.65
N ALA A 167 39.41 3.59 18.41
CA ALA A 167 38.29 2.77 17.99
C ALA A 167 37.01 3.60 17.73
N GLU A 168 36.75 4.62 18.55
CA GLU A 168 35.65 5.54 18.34
C GLU A 168 35.88 6.40 17.08
N ILE A 169 37.06 6.92 16.85
CA ILE A 169 37.42 7.69 15.64
C ILE A 169 37.18 6.83 14.38
N ILE A 170 37.69 5.61 14.36
CA ILE A 170 37.50 4.67 13.25
C ILE A 170 36.02 4.35 13.03
N SER A 171 35.26 4.14 14.12
CA SER A 171 33.84 3.81 13.99
C SER A 171 32.97 4.95 13.51
N ASP A 172 33.45 6.20 13.65
CA ASP A 172 32.75 7.40 13.22
C ASP A 172 33.16 7.85 11.80
N ASP A 173 34.14 7.20 11.19
CA ASP A 173 34.58 7.50 9.84
C ASP A 173 33.50 7.11 8.81
N ALA A 174 33.03 8.11 8.05
CA ALA A 174 31.91 7.92 7.11
C ALA A 174 32.28 7.03 5.91
N ASP A 175 33.52 7.11 5.41
CA ASP A 175 34.01 6.31 4.28
C ASP A 175 34.17 4.85 4.67
N ILE A 176 34.71 4.58 5.84
CA ILE A 176 34.82 3.24 6.42
C ILE A 176 33.43 2.64 6.59
N ARG A 177 32.50 3.38 7.17
CA ARG A 177 31.12 2.90 7.38
C ARG A 177 30.43 2.62 6.04
N LYS A 178 30.56 3.52 5.07
CA LYS A 178 29.99 3.35 3.72
C LYS A 178 30.54 2.10 3.03
N ALA A 179 31.86 1.89 3.12
CA ALA A 179 32.52 0.74 2.51
C ALA A 179 32.08 -0.59 3.16
N LEU A 180 32.05 -0.65 4.49
CA LEU A 180 31.63 -1.85 5.24
C LEU A 180 30.14 -2.12 5.10
N ARG A 181 29.26 -1.10 5.08
CA ARG A 181 27.84 -1.21 4.75
C ARG A 181 27.64 -1.83 3.37
N GLY A 182 28.37 -1.32 2.37
CA GLY A 182 28.33 -1.88 1.03
C GLY A 182 28.82 -3.32 0.95
N LEU A 183 29.83 -3.70 1.74
CA LEU A 183 30.29 -5.07 1.85
C LEU A 183 29.23 -5.97 2.48
N LEU A 184 28.66 -5.54 3.63
CA LEU A 184 27.60 -6.26 4.34
C LEU A 184 26.39 -6.50 3.45
N MET A 185 25.92 -5.51 2.74
CA MET A 185 24.76 -5.65 1.86
C MET A 185 25.01 -6.59 0.67
N ARG A 186 26.25 -6.70 0.18
CA ARG A 186 26.60 -7.59 -0.95
C ARG A 186 26.94 -9.02 -0.51
N GLN A 187 27.62 -9.20 0.60
CA GLN A 187 28.17 -10.50 1.04
C GLN A 187 27.57 -11.03 2.34
N GLY A 188 26.84 -10.20 3.07
CA GLY A 188 26.19 -10.58 4.30
C GLY A 188 25.14 -11.66 4.09
N ARG A 189 24.87 -12.43 5.16
CA ARG A 189 23.89 -13.50 5.20
C ARG A 189 22.99 -13.30 6.39
N LEU A 190 21.69 -13.47 6.21
CA LEU A 190 20.75 -13.55 7.32
C LEU A 190 20.69 -15.00 7.79
N LYS A 191 20.92 -15.20 9.08
CA LYS A 191 20.82 -16.49 9.75
C LYS A 191 19.69 -16.42 10.78
N SER A 192 18.83 -17.43 10.76
CA SER A 192 17.77 -17.63 11.74
C SER A 192 17.90 -19.03 12.33
N VAL A 193 17.81 -19.11 13.65
CA VAL A 193 17.83 -20.38 14.39
C VAL A 193 16.64 -20.45 15.35
N ALA A 194 16.23 -21.66 15.73
CA ALA A 194 15.21 -21.84 16.76
C ALA A 194 15.67 -21.24 18.09
N ALA A 195 14.83 -20.41 18.70
CA ALA A 195 15.03 -19.90 20.05
C ALA A 195 14.34 -20.78 21.12
N THR A 196 13.48 -21.71 20.70
CA THR A 196 12.74 -22.65 21.55
C THR A 196 12.65 -24.00 20.86
N GLU A 197 12.40 -25.05 21.64
CA GLU A 197 12.17 -26.42 21.12
C GLU A 197 10.72 -26.64 20.67
N GLU A 198 9.84 -25.68 20.91
CA GLU A 198 8.42 -25.77 20.52
C GLU A 198 8.24 -25.73 19.01
N ASP A 199 7.35 -26.58 18.48
CA ASP A 199 6.97 -26.54 17.07
C ASP A 199 6.07 -25.34 16.78
N SER A 200 6.31 -24.65 15.67
CA SER A 200 5.55 -23.48 15.29
C SER A 200 5.40 -23.34 13.77
N VAL A 201 4.61 -22.40 13.34
CA VAL A 201 4.48 -22.02 11.91
C VAL A 201 5.80 -21.54 11.30
N TYR A 202 6.79 -21.21 12.15
CA TYR A 202 8.12 -20.73 11.73
C TYR A 202 9.15 -21.85 11.55
N ARG A 203 8.77 -23.12 11.60
CA ARG A 203 9.66 -24.28 11.50
C ARG A 203 10.61 -24.24 10.30
N LEU A 204 10.18 -23.66 9.19
CA LEU A 204 11.01 -23.47 7.99
C LEU A 204 12.22 -22.55 8.22
N TYR A 205 12.19 -21.74 9.28
CA TYR A 205 13.22 -20.78 9.66
C TYR A 205 14.03 -21.19 10.91
N TYR A 206 13.84 -22.41 11.44
CA TYR A 206 14.57 -22.92 12.62
C TYR A 206 16.03 -23.23 12.34
N ASP A 207 16.39 -23.47 11.08
CA ASP A 207 17.75 -23.57 10.57
C ASP A 207 17.76 -22.98 9.16
N PHE A 208 17.80 -21.65 9.10
CA PHE A 208 17.68 -20.93 7.84
C PHE A 208 18.86 -19.97 7.70
N GLU A 209 19.54 -20.04 6.56
CA GLU A 209 20.60 -19.11 6.23
C GLU A 209 20.58 -18.76 4.74
N GLN A 210 20.55 -17.47 4.42
CA GLN A 210 20.49 -17.00 3.05
C GLN A 210 21.27 -15.69 2.84
N PRO A 211 21.96 -15.49 1.70
CA PRO A 211 22.60 -14.24 1.36
C PRO A 211 21.58 -13.08 1.29
N LEU A 212 21.93 -11.90 1.83
CA LEU A 212 21.05 -10.74 1.87
C LEU A 212 20.46 -10.37 0.50
N PRO A 213 21.22 -10.37 -0.60
CA PRO A 213 20.68 -10.01 -1.93
C PRO A 213 19.65 -11.00 -2.49
N LYS A 214 19.54 -12.21 -1.90
CA LYS A 214 18.60 -13.25 -2.34
C LYS A 214 17.37 -13.37 -1.46
N LEU A 215 17.29 -12.59 -0.38
CA LEU A 215 16.15 -12.62 0.54
C LEU A 215 14.92 -12.03 -0.11
N ALA A 216 13.81 -12.76 -0.04
CA ALA A 216 12.50 -12.24 -0.41
C ALA A 216 11.84 -11.50 0.76
N GLY A 217 11.03 -10.48 0.47
CA GLY A 217 10.38 -9.65 1.50
C GLY A 217 9.56 -10.46 2.50
N HIS A 218 8.80 -11.46 2.03
CA HIS A 218 8.00 -12.33 2.91
C HIS A 218 8.84 -13.15 3.89
N GLN A 219 10.08 -13.53 3.52
CA GLN A 219 11.01 -14.25 4.41
C GLN A 219 11.48 -13.33 5.54
N ILE A 220 11.80 -12.07 5.21
CA ILE A 220 12.21 -11.04 6.18
C ILE A 220 11.07 -10.78 7.18
N LEU A 221 9.85 -10.62 6.69
CA LEU A 221 8.68 -10.39 7.54
C LEU A 221 8.36 -11.60 8.42
N ALA A 222 8.50 -12.81 7.88
CA ALA A 222 8.31 -14.05 8.63
C ALA A 222 9.31 -14.19 9.79
N VAL A 223 10.63 -14.02 9.50
CA VAL A 223 11.65 -14.14 10.54
C VAL A 223 11.53 -13.02 11.60
N ASN A 224 11.16 -11.80 11.19
CA ASN A 224 10.94 -10.70 12.12
C ASN A 224 9.76 -10.98 13.07
N ARG A 225 8.66 -11.54 12.56
CA ARG A 225 7.51 -11.94 13.38
C ARG A 225 7.87 -13.10 14.30
N GLY A 226 8.55 -14.13 13.79
CA GLY A 226 9.00 -15.28 14.60
C GLY A 226 9.97 -14.88 15.71
N GLU A 227 10.85 -13.91 15.47
CA GLU A 227 11.74 -13.32 16.49
C GLU A 227 10.96 -12.54 17.54
N LYS A 228 10.02 -11.70 17.11
CA LYS A 228 9.14 -10.94 18.01
C LYS A 228 8.26 -11.82 18.90
N GLU A 229 7.82 -12.96 18.39
CA GLU A 229 7.04 -13.96 19.11
C GLU A 229 7.90 -14.92 19.95
N GLY A 230 9.24 -14.81 19.89
CA GLY A 230 10.19 -15.59 20.70
C GLY A 230 10.51 -16.99 20.17
N PHE A 231 10.08 -17.34 18.95
CA PHE A 231 10.38 -18.64 18.33
C PHE A 231 11.72 -18.66 17.60
N LEU A 232 12.22 -17.52 17.16
CA LEU A 232 13.43 -17.40 16.36
C LEU A 232 14.45 -16.46 17.02
N SER A 233 15.74 -16.74 16.78
CA SER A 233 16.86 -15.82 17.00
C SER A 233 17.48 -15.50 15.65
N VAL A 234 17.53 -14.21 15.28
CA VAL A 234 17.90 -13.77 13.93
C VAL A 234 19.11 -12.85 13.98
N THR A 235 20.13 -13.16 13.18
CA THR A 235 21.37 -12.39 13.07
C THR A 235 21.74 -12.16 11.61
N VAL A 236 22.44 -11.06 11.34
CA VAL A 236 23.05 -10.81 10.03
C VAL A 236 24.54 -11.07 10.15
N LEU A 237 25.06 -12.04 9.44
CA LEU A 237 26.45 -12.44 9.47
C LEU A 237 27.24 -11.75 8.35
N LEU A 238 28.44 -11.30 8.67
CA LEU A 238 29.45 -10.88 7.71
C LEU A 238 30.77 -11.59 8.06
N ASP A 239 31.42 -12.16 7.06
CA ASP A 239 32.72 -12.79 7.26
C ASP A 239 33.73 -11.74 7.77
N ARG A 240 34.27 -12.02 8.95
CA ARG A 240 35.26 -11.16 9.60
C ARG A 240 36.55 -11.06 8.78
N ASP A 241 36.92 -12.16 8.11
CA ASP A 241 38.11 -12.22 7.25
C ASP A 241 37.93 -11.41 5.94
N ALA A 242 36.71 -11.07 5.55
CA ALA A 242 36.43 -10.14 4.46
C ALA A 242 36.42 -8.68 4.94
N ALA A 243 35.93 -8.41 6.14
CA ALA A 243 35.76 -7.06 6.67
C ALA A 243 37.05 -6.45 7.24
N LEU A 244 37.79 -7.20 8.06
CA LEU A 244 39.01 -6.69 8.74
C LEU A 244 40.13 -6.24 7.79
N PRO A 245 40.46 -6.96 6.70
CA PRO A 245 41.45 -6.47 5.75
C PRO A 245 41.08 -5.14 5.11
N MET A 246 39.81 -4.89 4.85
CA MET A 246 39.34 -3.59 4.34
C MET A 246 39.57 -2.49 5.38
N LEU A 247 39.17 -2.72 6.61
CA LEU A 247 39.36 -1.77 7.71
C LEU A 247 40.83 -1.50 8.00
N ARG A 248 41.65 -2.54 8.10
CA ARG A 248 43.12 -2.42 8.30
C ARG A 248 43.79 -1.66 7.18
N ARG A 249 43.38 -1.85 5.93
CA ARG A 249 43.92 -1.11 4.76
C ARG A 249 43.60 0.37 4.83
N ALA A 250 42.45 0.76 5.37
CA ALA A 250 42.06 2.15 5.52
C ALA A 250 42.81 2.85 6.68
N VAL A 251 43.17 2.13 7.74
CA VAL A 251 43.68 2.71 8.98
C VAL A 251 45.20 2.50 9.15
N VAL A 252 45.71 1.32 8.83
CA VAL A 252 47.06 0.90 9.20
C VAL A 252 48.08 1.19 8.09
N LYS A 253 49.14 1.96 8.41
CA LYS A 253 50.26 2.22 7.48
C LYS A 253 51.30 1.10 7.64
N PRO A 254 51.74 0.46 6.53
CA PRO A 254 52.78 -0.57 6.57
C PRO A 254 54.11 0.00 7.09
N GLY A 255 54.76 -0.73 7.99
CA GLY A 255 56.05 -0.36 8.55
C GLY A 255 56.04 0.65 9.68
N SER A 256 54.87 1.09 10.15
CA SER A 256 54.72 1.92 11.35
C SER A 256 55.01 1.11 12.65
N SER A 257 55.65 1.75 13.62
CA SER A 257 55.84 1.23 14.99
C SER A 257 54.52 0.83 15.68
N SER A 258 53.44 1.59 15.37
CA SER A 258 52.10 1.37 15.90
C SER A 258 51.28 0.31 15.12
N MET A 259 51.85 -0.33 14.09
CA MET A 259 51.10 -1.21 13.18
C MET A 259 50.40 -2.37 13.90
N ALA A 260 51.06 -3.05 14.84
CA ALA A 260 50.48 -4.16 15.58
C ALA A 260 49.34 -3.70 16.48
N PHE A 261 49.56 -2.64 17.25
CA PHE A 261 48.56 -2.03 18.14
C PHE A 261 47.32 -1.58 17.32
N LEU A 262 47.49 -0.88 16.20
CA LEU A 262 46.37 -0.42 15.38
C LEU A 262 45.60 -1.55 14.69
N ARG A 263 46.21 -2.71 14.44
CA ARG A 263 45.49 -3.90 13.99
C ARG A 263 44.51 -4.39 15.06
N ASP A 264 44.94 -4.43 16.31
CA ASP A 264 44.11 -4.83 17.45
C ASP A 264 43.01 -3.80 17.70
N VAL A 265 43.31 -2.50 17.57
CA VAL A 265 42.31 -1.40 17.62
C VAL A 265 41.26 -1.56 16.52
N CYS A 266 41.66 -1.92 15.29
CA CYS A 266 40.73 -2.18 14.19
C CYS A 266 39.76 -3.33 14.52
N GLU A 267 40.27 -4.40 15.15
CA GLU A 267 39.43 -5.52 15.58
C GLU A 267 38.42 -5.11 16.65
N ASP A 268 38.88 -4.39 17.70
CA ASP A 268 38.00 -3.85 18.73
C ASP A 268 36.95 -2.87 18.16
N ALA A 269 37.37 -1.95 17.29
CA ALA A 269 36.46 -1.03 16.61
C ALA A 269 35.38 -1.76 15.80
N TYR A 270 35.78 -2.79 15.04
CA TYR A 270 34.88 -3.60 14.24
C TYR A 270 33.89 -4.36 15.13
N ASP A 271 34.40 -5.19 16.05
CA ASP A 271 33.58 -6.12 16.83
C ASP A 271 32.63 -5.40 17.81
N ARG A 272 33.12 -4.33 18.45
CA ARG A 272 32.37 -3.63 19.50
C ARG A 272 31.51 -2.47 19.00
N LEU A 273 31.93 -1.73 17.98
CA LEU A 273 31.30 -0.47 17.60
C LEU A 273 30.66 -0.52 16.21
N ILE A 274 31.40 -0.99 15.19
CA ILE A 274 30.98 -0.88 13.79
C ILE A 274 29.99 -1.99 13.46
N TYR A 275 30.37 -3.25 13.61
CA TYR A 275 29.55 -4.38 13.18
C TYR A 275 28.17 -4.42 13.85
N PRO A 276 28.01 -4.26 15.18
CA PRO A 276 26.69 -4.25 15.81
C PRO A 276 25.80 -3.10 15.36
N SER A 277 26.42 -1.97 14.96
CA SER A 277 25.71 -0.83 14.41
C SER A 277 25.22 -1.09 12.98
N LEU A 278 26.10 -1.63 12.13
CA LEU A 278 25.79 -1.96 10.74
C LEU A 278 24.80 -3.13 10.63
N GLU A 279 24.88 -4.11 11.54
CA GLU A 279 23.90 -5.20 11.59
C GLU A 279 22.49 -4.67 11.85
N ARG A 280 22.32 -3.83 12.86
CA ARG A 280 21.00 -3.19 13.15
C ARG A 280 20.51 -2.35 11.98
N GLU A 281 21.40 -1.60 11.35
CA GLU A 281 21.08 -0.80 10.18
C GLU A 281 20.65 -1.68 9.00
N ALA A 282 21.37 -2.76 8.72
CA ALA A 282 21.02 -3.72 7.68
C ALA A 282 19.66 -4.38 7.94
N ARG A 283 19.40 -4.81 9.20
CA ARG A 283 18.09 -5.33 9.62
C ARG A 283 16.96 -4.33 9.41
N SER A 284 17.17 -3.05 9.77
CA SER A 284 16.19 -1.98 9.55
C SER A 284 15.92 -1.78 8.07
N THR A 285 16.96 -1.64 7.26
CA THR A 285 16.84 -1.44 5.80
C THR A 285 16.12 -2.60 5.11
N LEU A 286 16.46 -3.84 5.47
CA LEU A 286 15.80 -5.03 4.94
C LEU A 286 14.30 -5.04 5.33
N THR A 287 13.99 -4.69 6.57
CA THR A 287 12.61 -4.63 7.06
C THR A 287 11.82 -3.53 6.36
N GLU A 288 12.38 -2.33 6.22
CA GLU A 288 11.76 -1.21 5.50
C GLU A 288 11.43 -1.58 4.05
N ASN A 289 12.40 -2.16 3.33
CA ASN A 289 12.19 -2.59 1.95
C ASN A 289 11.13 -3.71 1.84
N ALA A 290 11.12 -4.66 2.77
CA ALA A 290 10.12 -5.73 2.82
C ALA A 290 8.72 -5.18 3.11
N CYS A 291 8.60 -4.22 4.02
CA CYS A 291 7.34 -3.54 4.32
C CYS A 291 6.83 -2.75 3.11
N GLU A 292 7.66 -1.94 2.46
CA GLU A 292 7.24 -1.18 1.26
C GLU A 292 6.76 -2.10 0.14
N GLY A 293 7.49 -3.21 -0.12
CA GLY A 293 7.06 -4.21 -1.08
C GLY A 293 5.71 -4.85 -0.74
N ALA A 294 5.50 -5.21 0.53
CA ALA A 294 4.25 -5.80 1.01
C ALA A 294 3.08 -4.80 0.94
N ILE A 295 3.30 -3.55 1.36
CA ILE A 295 2.29 -2.47 1.29
C ILE A 295 1.90 -2.22 -0.17
N GLY A 296 2.86 -2.20 -1.10
CA GLY A 296 2.58 -2.10 -2.53
C GLY A 296 1.70 -3.24 -3.04
N GLN A 297 1.95 -4.47 -2.60
CA GLN A 297 1.11 -5.62 -2.93
C GLN A 297 -0.30 -5.51 -2.32
N PHE A 298 -0.43 -5.00 -1.09
CA PHE A 298 -1.74 -4.76 -0.47
C PHE A 298 -2.55 -3.72 -1.25
N ALA A 299 -1.90 -2.66 -1.73
CA ALA A 299 -2.53 -1.66 -2.60
C ALA A 299 -3.07 -2.30 -3.90
N LEU A 300 -2.28 -3.16 -4.54
CA LEU A 300 -2.70 -3.91 -5.73
C LEU A 300 -3.88 -4.85 -5.46
N ASN A 301 -3.95 -5.48 -4.30
CA ASN A 301 -5.05 -6.35 -3.91
C ASN A 301 -6.32 -5.59 -3.51
N LEU A 302 -6.19 -4.41 -2.91
CA LEU A 302 -7.34 -3.59 -2.47
C LEU A 302 -8.11 -2.99 -3.65
N LYS A 303 -7.40 -2.48 -4.66
CA LYS A 303 -8.02 -1.76 -5.80
C LYS A 303 -9.12 -2.57 -6.49
N PRO A 304 -8.90 -3.83 -6.90
CA PRO A 304 -9.94 -4.64 -7.54
C PRO A 304 -11.12 -4.97 -6.62
N LEU A 305 -10.89 -5.10 -5.31
CA LEU A 305 -12.00 -5.31 -4.35
C LEU A 305 -12.95 -4.11 -4.32
N LEU A 306 -12.40 -2.89 -4.36
CA LEU A 306 -13.17 -1.66 -4.40
C LEU A 306 -13.88 -1.45 -5.74
N LEU A 307 -13.25 -1.87 -6.83
CA LEU A 307 -13.75 -1.71 -8.20
C LEU A 307 -14.61 -2.89 -8.70
N GLN A 308 -15.01 -3.83 -7.83
CA GLN A 308 -15.94 -4.89 -8.22
C GLN A 308 -17.23 -4.31 -8.79
N PRO A 309 -17.75 -4.88 -9.90
CA PRO A 309 -19.00 -4.43 -10.51
C PRO A 309 -20.16 -4.53 -9.52
N PRO A 310 -20.97 -3.48 -9.38
CA PRO A 310 -22.12 -3.47 -8.48
C PRO A 310 -23.30 -4.23 -9.07
N VAL A 311 -24.13 -4.85 -8.20
CA VAL A 311 -25.42 -5.47 -8.55
C VAL A 311 -26.55 -4.58 -8.06
N LYS A 312 -26.73 -3.43 -8.71
CA LYS A 312 -27.67 -2.37 -8.30
C LYS A 312 -29.13 -2.67 -8.67
N GLY A 313 -30.05 -2.03 -7.95
CA GLY A 313 -31.47 -1.98 -8.31
C GLY A 313 -32.29 -3.21 -7.94
N HIS A 314 -31.71 -4.19 -7.25
CA HIS A 314 -32.39 -5.42 -6.88
C HIS A 314 -32.55 -5.54 -5.35
N VAL A 315 -33.68 -6.11 -4.92
CA VAL A 315 -33.86 -6.47 -3.51
C VAL A 315 -32.87 -7.59 -3.17
N THR A 316 -32.08 -7.36 -2.13
CA THR A 316 -30.97 -8.24 -1.74
C THR A 316 -31.12 -8.70 -0.30
N MET A 317 -30.92 -9.99 -0.05
CA MET A 317 -30.85 -10.56 1.29
C MET A 317 -29.38 -10.74 1.69
N GLY A 318 -28.95 -10.20 2.81
CA GLY A 318 -27.63 -10.42 3.41
C GLY A 318 -27.70 -11.48 4.49
N LEU A 319 -26.77 -12.43 4.46
CA LEU A 319 -26.60 -13.46 5.46
C LEU A 319 -25.22 -13.29 6.10
N ASP A 320 -25.20 -13.06 7.42
CA ASP A 320 -23.98 -13.04 8.24
C ASP A 320 -23.90 -14.35 9.02
N PRO A 321 -23.12 -15.35 8.54
CA PRO A 321 -23.06 -16.68 9.13
C PRO A 321 -22.45 -16.70 10.53
N GLY A 322 -22.90 -17.61 11.39
CA GLY A 322 -22.30 -17.82 12.72
C GLY A 322 -22.82 -19.06 13.42
N TYR A 323 -21.93 -19.75 14.16
CA TYR A 323 -22.33 -20.94 14.94
C TYR A 323 -23.06 -20.54 16.24
N ALA A 324 -22.42 -19.77 17.12
CA ALA A 324 -22.90 -19.54 18.48
C ALA A 324 -24.17 -18.67 18.57
N HIS A 325 -24.31 -17.70 17.65
CA HIS A 325 -25.43 -16.70 17.73
C HIS A 325 -26.34 -16.77 16.50
N GLY A 326 -26.29 -17.87 15.74
CA GLY A 326 -27.08 -18.07 14.54
C GLY A 326 -26.62 -17.20 13.37
N CYS A 327 -27.23 -17.37 12.22
CA CYS A 327 -27.05 -16.57 11.02
C CYS A 327 -27.98 -15.35 11.08
N LYS A 328 -27.41 -14.14 11.03
CA LYS A 328 -28.16 -12.88 11.01
C LYS A 328 -28.54 -12.59 9.56
N VAL A 329 -29.74 -12.08 9.41
CA VAL A 329 -30.38 -11.89 8.11
C VAL A 329 -30.90 -10.46 8.01
N ALA A 330 -30.60 -9.80 6.91
CA ALA A 330 -31.20 -8.52 6.56
C ALA A 330 -31.67 -8.53 5.11
N VAL A 331 -32.87 -8.02 4.86
CA VAL A 331 -33.39 -7.79 3.51
C VAL A 331 -33.37 -6.30 3.25
N ILE A 332 -32.75 -5.89 2.14
CA ILE A 332 -32.65 -4.49 1.72
C ILE A 332 -33.27 -4.31 0.33
N ASP A 333 -33.88 -3.16 0.10
CA ASP A 333 -34.39 -2.80 -1.24
C ASP A 333 -33.26 -2.42 -2.20
N GLY A 334 -33.60 -2.12 -3.46
CA GLY A 334 -32.64 -1.74 -4.49
C GLY A 334 -31.86 -0.43 -4.22
N THR A 335 -32.25 0.34 -3.20
CA THR A 335 -31.55 1.54 -2.74
C THR A 335 -30.70 1.32 -1.50
N GLY A 336 -30.72 0.13 -0.92
CA GLY A 336 -30.00 -0.23 0.29
C GLY A 336 -30.76 0.08 1.59
N LYS A 337 -32.06 0.45 1.52
CA LYS A 337 -32.94 0.63 2.69
C LYS A 337 -33.33 -0.73 3.26
N VAL A 338 -33.27 -0.88 4.57
CA VAL A 338 -33.66 -2.11 5.25
C VAL A 338 -35.20 -2.30 5.19
N LEU A 339 -35.62 -3.46 4.73
CA LEU A 339 -37.04 -3.88 4.65
C LEU A 339 -37.42 -4.82 5.80
N ASP A 340 -36.53 -5.77 6.13
CA ASP A 340 -36.79 -6.76 7.16
C ASP A 340 -35.46 -7.29 7.73
N THR A 341 -35.52 -7.80 8.96
CA THR A 341 -34.41 -8.45 9.64
C THR A 341 -34.87 -9.66 10.43
N THR A 342 -33.99 -10.68 10.53
CA THR A 342 -34.27 -11.86 11.39
C THR A 342 -32.96 -12.57 11.75
N VAL A 343 -33.06 -13.56 12.64
CA VAL A 343 -31.97 -14.49 12.96
C VAL A 343 -32.46 -15.91 12.74
N VAL A 344 -31.66 -16.75 12.10
CA VAL A 344 -31.94 -18.16 11.86
C VAL A 344 -30.81 -19.04 12.34
N TYR A 345 -31.06 -20.31 12.64
CA TYR A 345 -30.08 -21.20 13.25
C TYR A 345 -29.86 -22.47 12.39
N PRO A 346 -29.25 -22.34 11.19
CA PRO A 346 -29.10 -23.46 10.25
C PRO A 346 -28.18 -24.57 10.73
N THR A 347 -27.29 -24.28 11.70
CA THR A 347 -26.27 -25.19 12.24
C THR A 347 -26.71 -25.96 13.48
N TYR A 348 -27.90 -25.71 14.00
CA TYR A 348 -28.42 -26.31 15.27
C TYR A 348 -29.21 -27.60 15.04
N GLY A 349 -29.05 -28.26 13.91
CA GLY A 349 -29.67 -29.53 13.54
C GLY A 349 -30.75 -29.40 12.45
N GLU A 350 -31.18 -30.53 11.91
CA GLU A 350 -32.09 -30.60 10.74
C GLU A 350 -33.43 -29.90 10.92
N ARG A 351 -33.95 -29.89 12.14
CA ARG A 351 -35.24 -29.19 12.45
C ARG A 351 -35.06 -27.67 12.27
N GLN A 352 -34.05 -27.10 12.92
CA GLN A 352 -33.77 -25.66 12.85
C GLN A 352 -33.38 -25.23 11.44
N LYS A 353 -32.65 -26.08 10.70
CA LYS A 353 -32.34 -25.86 9.30
C LYS A 353 -33.61 -25.76 8.44
N LYS A 354 -34.58 -26.66 8.62
CA LYS A 354 -35.88 -26.61 7.92
C LYS A 354 -36.67 -25.36 8.26
N GLU A 355 -36.69 -24.99 9.55
CA GLU A 355 -37.34 -23.76 10.03
C GLU A 355 -36.68 -22.52 9.41
N ALA A 356 -35.35 -22.49 9.32
CA ALA A 356 -34.58 -21.42 8.66
C ALA A 356 -34.94 -21.32 7.18
N ILE A 357 -34.95 -22.44 6.44
CA ILE A 357 -35.32 -22.48 5.00
C ILE A 357 -36.75 -21.95 4.82
N ALA A 358 -37.70 -22.39 5.62
CA ALA A 358 -39.08 -21.92 5.54
C ALA A 358 -39.20 -20.41 5.77
N ARG A 359 -38.52 -19.89 6.82
CA ARG A 359 -38.52 -18.48 7.17
C ARG A 359 -37.90 -17.63 6.05
N LEU A 360 -36.70 -18.00 5.55
CA LEU A 360 -36.02 -17.26 4.51
C LEU A 360 -36.77 -17.34 3.17
N THR A 361 -37.37 -18.47 2.83
CA THR A 361 -38.21 -18.60 1.62
C THR A 361 -39.43 -17.63 1.73
N ALA A 362 -40.06 -17.51 2.88
CA ALA A 362 -41.15 -16.58 3.07
C ALA A 362 -40.72 -15.12 2.89
N LEU A 363 -39.54 -14.74 3.41
CA LEU A 363 -38.97 -13.40 3.24
C LEU A 363 -38.61 -13.13 1.77
N CYS A 364 -38.01 -14.11 1.07
CA CYS A 364 -37.69 -13.97 -0.34
C CYS A 364 -38.95 -13.69 -1.19
N ARG A 365 -40.02 -14.42 -0.94
CA ARG A 365 -41.30 -14.22 -1.67
C ARG A 365 -42.01 -12.93 -1.29
N MET A 366 -41.98 -12.56 0.00
CA MET A 366 -42.64 -11.36 0.50
C MET A 366 -42.05 -10.10 -0.09
N HIS A 367 -40.72 -10.02 -0.14
CA HIS A 367 -40.01 -8.82 -0.57
C HIS A 367 -39.50 -8.89 -2.03
N GLY A 368 -39.69 -10.01 -2.74
CA GLY A 368 -39.20 -10.16 -4.10
C GLY A 368 -37.67 -10.17 -4.20
N VAL A 369 -37.00 -10.88 -3.28
CA VAL A 369 -35.55 -10.98 -3.26
C VAL A 369 -35.04 -11.61 -4.56
N ALA A 370 -34.12 -10.93 -5.23
CA ALA A 370 -33.46 -11.40 -6.44
C ALA A 370 -32.09 -12.05 -6.15
N HIS A 371 -31.38 -11.51 -5.16
CA HIS A 371 -30.02 -11.94 -4.84
C HIS A 371 -29.82 -12.15 -3.35
N ILE A 372 -28.96 -13.12 -3.01
CA ILE A 372 -28.54 -13.41 -1.64
C ILE A 372 -27.03 -13.24 -1.54
N ALA A 373 -26.61 -12.36 -0.63
CA ALA A 373 -25.23 -12.15 -0.27
C ALA A 373 -24.88 -12.94 0.99
N ILE A 374 -23.93 -13.86 0.93
CA ILE A 374 -23.51 -14.68 2.07
C ILE A 374 -22.08 -14.26 2.47
N GLY A 375 -21.87 -13.87 3.73
CA GLY A 375 -20.55 -13.59 4.26
C GLY A 375 -19.65 -14.82 4.21
N ASN A 376 -18.34 -14.62 3.96
CA ASN A 376 -17.37 -15.70 3.83
C ASN A 376 -16.69 -16.13 5.14
N GLY A 377 -17.23 -15.75 6.29
CA GLY A 377 -16.68 -16.08 7.61
C GLY A 377 -17.08 -17.44 8.14
N THR A 378 -17.08 -17.53 9.47
CA THR A 378 -17.41 -18.76 10.19
C THR A 378 -18.82 -19.25 9.88
N ALA A 379 -19.01 -20.56 9.63
CA ALA A 379 -20.28 -21.19 9.21
C ALA A 379 -20.83 -20.76 7.82
N SER A 380 -20.00 -20.15 6.99
CA SER A 380 -20.36 -19.76 5.61
C SER A 380 -20.78 -20.98 4.78
N ARG A 381 -20.09 -22.11 4.92
CA ARG A 381 -20.36 -23.35 4.19
C ARG A 381 -21.75 -23.91 4.48
N GLU A 382 -22.09 -24.05 5.76
CA GLU A 382 -23.38 -24.57 6.19
C GLU A 382 -24.53 -23.64 5.75
N THR A 383 -24.27 -22.33 5.81
CA THR A 383 -25.21 -21.31 5.34
C THR A 383 -25.39 -21.37 3.83
N GLU A 384 -24.33 -21.58 3.06
CA GLU A 384 -24.39 -21.75 1.61
C GLU A 384 -25.16 -23.01 1.23
N GLN A 385 -24.87 -24.16 1.87
CA GLN A 385 -25.60 -25.43 1.64
C GLN A 385 -27.10 -25.28 1.93
N MET A 386 -27.46 -24.61 3.04
CA MET A 386 -28.84 -24.29 3.35
C MET A 386 -29.48 -23.41 2.28
N THR A 387 -28.74 -22.39 1.82
CA THR A 387 -29.23 -21.46 0.78
C THR A 387 -29.51 -22.20 -0.52
N VAL A 388 -28.61 -23.06 -0.98
CA VAL A 388 -28.81 -23.85 -2.19
C VAL A 388 -30.01 -24.79 -2.10
N GLU A 389 -30.19 -25.43 -0.94
CA GLU A 389 -31.39 -26.24 -0.69
C GLU A 389 -32.67 -25.39 -0.81
N MET A 390 -32.65 -24.18 -0.24
CA MET A 390 -33.76 -23.22 -0.34
C MET A 390 -34.02 -22.77 -1.77
N LEU A 391 -32.97 -22.51 -2.56
CA LEU A 391 -33.08 -22.01 -3.94
C LEU A 391 -33.78 -22.98 -4.89
N ARG A 392 -33.80 -24.29 -4.58
CA ARG A 392 -34.58 -25.27 -5.35
C ARG A 392 -36.07 -24.92 -5.42
N GLY A 393 -36.59 -24.21 -4.41
CA GLY A 393 -37.96 -23.73 -4.35
C GLY A 393 -38.19 -22.27 -4.76
N LEU A 394 -37.15 -21.59 -5.25
CA LEU A 394 -37.13 -20.16 -5.57
C LEU A 394 -36.48 -19.89 -6.94
N PRO A 395 -37.16 -20.25 -8.05
CA PRO A 395 -36.61 -19.99 -9.37
C PRO A 395 -36.42 -18.48 -9.60
N GLY A 396 -35.26 -18.11 -10.17
CA GLY A 396 -34.91 -16.71 -10.45
C GLY A 396 -34.14 -16.01 -9.31
N VAL A 397 -33.96 -16.66 -8.15
CA VAL A 397 -33.09 -16.15 -7.09
C VAL A 397 -31.69 -16.76 -7.23
N SER A 398 -30.65 -15.94 -7.09
CA SER A 398 -29.27 -16.38 -7.11
C SER A 398 -28.51 -15.92 -5.86
N TYR A 399 -27.34 -16.49 -5.61
CA TYR A 399 -26.53 -16.08 -4.48
C TYR A 399 -25.07 -15.82 -4.87
N MET A 400 -24.35 -15.11 -4.01
CA MET A 400 -22.92 -14.88 -4.09
C MET A 400 -22.29 -14.89 -2.71
N ILE A 401 -21.11 -15.49 -2.60
CA ILE A 401 -20.26 -15.34 -1.40
C ILE A 401 -19.59 -13.98 -1.45
N VAL A 402 -19.81 -13.17 -0.42
CA VAL A 402 -19.29 -11.81 -0.31
C VAL A 402 -18.19 -11.77 0.75
N ASN A 403 -17.10 -11.09 0.46
CA ASN A 403 -16.04 -10.87 1.44
C ASN A 403 -16.56 -9.98 2.58
N GLU A 404 -16.62 -10.53 3.80
CA GLU A 404 -17.12 -9.85 5.01
C GLU A 404 -16.00 -9.13 5.80
N ALA A 405 -14.74 -9.14 5.32
CA ALA A 405 -13.64 -8.49 6.04
C ALA A 405 -14.00 -7.06 6.45
N GLY A 406 -13.72 -6.71 7.70
CA GLY A 406 -14.05 -5.42 8.28
C GLY A 406 -15.54 -5.18 8.57
N ALA A 407 -16.48 -6.09 8.23
CA ALA A 407 -17.92 -5.91 8.54
C ALA A 407 -18.18 -5.82 10.04
N SER A 408 -17.47 -6.62 10.84
CA SER A 408 -17.54 -6.56 12.31
C SER A 408 -17.00 -5.24 12.87
N VAL A 409 -15.91 -4.70 12.26
CA VAL A 409 -15.34 -3.41 12.66
C VAL A 409 -16.32 -2.28 12.35
N TYR A 410 -16.91 -2.29 11.15
CA TYR A 410 -17.96 -1.32 10.78
C TYR A 410 -19.15 -1.41 11.72
N SER A 411 -19.73 -2.59 11.93
CA SER A 411 -20.95 -2.79 12.70
C SER A 411 -20.83 -2.35 14.17
N ALA A 412 -19.64 -2.51 14.76
CA ALA A 412 -19.31 -2.03 16.11
C ALA A 412 -18.94 -0.54 16.15
N GLY A 413 -18.71 0.08 15.01
CA GLY A 413 -18.24 1.46 14.90
C GLY A 413 -19.34 2.50 15.11
N LYS A 414 -18.92 3.73 15.41
CA LYS A 414 -19.81 4.87 15.61
C LYS A 414 -20.68 5.16 14.39
N LEU A 415 -20.09 5.07 13.18
CA LEU A 415 -20.80 5.32 11.92
C LEU A 415 -22.00 4.39 11.73
N ALA A 416 -21.81 3.09 11.97
CA ALA A 416 -22.92 2.13 11.86
C ALA A 416 -23.98 2.35 12.95
N ALA A 417 -23.60 2.81 14.15
CA ALA A 417 -24.53 3.18 15.19
C ALA A 417 -25.37 4.42 14.82
N GLU A 418 -24.79 5.37 14.12
CA GLU A 418 -25.48 6.56 13.60
C GLU A 418 -26.39 6.23 12.41
N GLU A 419 -25.93 5.35 11.48
CA GLU A 419 -26.73 4.92 10.32
C GLU A 419 -27.92 4.03 10.71
N PHE A 420 -27.75 3.18 11.74
CA PHE A 420 -28.72 2.16 12.15
C PHE A 420 -28.87 2.10 13.67
N PRO A 421 -29.41 3.16 14.31
CA PRO A 421 -29.58 3.21 15.76
C PRO A 421 -30.56 2.15 16.27
N GLU A 422 -31.54 1.71 15.46
CA GLU A 422 -32.56 0.75 15.77
C GLU A 422 -32.12 -0.73 15.71
N TYR A 423 -30.96 -1.02 15.08
CA TYR A 423 -30.45 -2.39 14.94
C TYR A 423 -29.25 -2.64 15.83
N ASP A 424 -29.12 -3.86 16.32
CA ASP A 424 -27.95 -4.29 17.07
C ASP A 424 -26.72 -4.49 16.18
N VAL A 425 -25.57 -4.62 16.81
CA VAL A 425 -24.27 -4.78 16.12
C VAL A 425 -24.28 -5.93 15.12
N ASN A 426 -24.93 -7.04 15.44
CA ASN A 426 -24.96 -8.24 14.61
C ASN A 426 -25.82 -8.03 13.35
N LEU A 427 -26.96 -7.39 13.47
CA LEU A 427 -27.84 -7.10 12.33
C LEU A 427 -27.22 -6.07 11.38
N ARG A 428 -26.48 -5.09 11.90
CA ARG A 428 -25.73 -4.11 11.08
C ARG A 428 -24.70 -4.80 10.18
N SER A 429 -24.08 -5.90 10.63
CA SER A 429 -23.15 -6.68 9.81
C SER A 429 -23.87 -7.33 8.61
N ALA A 430 -25.03 -7.96 8.82
CA ALA A 430 -25.84 -8.53 7.74
C ALA A 430 -26.31 -7.47 6.72
N ILE A 431 -26.67 -6.27 7.19
CA ILE A 431 -27.02 -5.13 6.31
C ILE A 431 -25.80 -4.74 5.46
N SER A 432 -24.61 -4.65 6.06
CA SER A 432 -23.38 -4.33 5.35
C SER A 432 -23.05 -5.38 4.28
N ILE A 433 -23.18 -6.67 4.59
CA ILE A 433 -22.96 -7.77 3.64
C ILE A 433 -23.90 -7.64 2.44
N ALA A 434 -25.18 -7.37 2.67
CA ALA A 434 -26.15 -7.16 1.58
C ALA A 434 -25.77 -5.96 0.70
N ARG A 435 -25.38 -4.82 1.30
CA ARG A 435 -24.98 -3.60 0.59
C ARG A 435 -23.68 -3.77 -0.18
N ARG A 436 -22.75 -4.62 0.27
CA ARG A 436 -21.51 -4.93 -0.47
C ARG A 436 -21.78 -5.63 -1.80
N LEU A 437 -22.85 -6.41 -1.90
CA LEU A 437 -23.26 -6.98 -3.19
C LEU A 437 -23.84 -5.90 -4.10
N GLN A 438 -24.64 -4.98 -3.55
CA GLN A 438 -25.26 -3.91 -4.33
C GLN A 438 -24.26 -2.89 -4.83
N ASP A 439 -23.36 -2.38 -3.99
CA ASP A 439 -22.27 -1.49 -4.36
C ASP A 439 -21.09 -1.64 -3.41
N PRO A 440 -20.08 -2.46 -3.78
CA PRO A 440 -18.91 -2.71 -2.94
C PRO A 440 -18.16 -1.44 -2.55
N LEU A 441 -17.92 -0.52 -3.49
CA LEU A 441 -17.19 0.72 -3.22
C LEU A 441 -17.91 1.59 -2.19
N ALA A 442 -19.21 1.83 -2.40
CA ALA A 442 -20.01 2.69 -1.51
C ALA A 442 -20.07 2.18 -0.07
N GLU A 443 -19.96 0.87 0.13
CA GLU A 443 -19.96 0.27 1.47
C GLU A 443 -18.55 0.14 2.06
N LEU A 444 -17.56 -0.29 1.28
CA LEU A 444 -16.19 -0.51 1.75
C LEU A 444 -15.48 0.78 2.17
N VAL A 445 -15.81 1.92 1.58
CA VAL A 445 -15.26 3.23 2.00
C VAL A 445 -15.64 3.65 3.42
N LYS A 446 -16.65 3.01 4.03
CA LYS A 446 -17.06 3.23 5.42
C LYS A 446 -16.16 2.53 6.42
N ILE A 447 -15.30 1.63 5.95
CA ILE A 447 -14.41 0.79 6.74
C ILE A 447 -12.99 1.33 6.60
N ASP A 448 -12.24 1.35 7.70
CA ASP A 448 -10.81 1.60 7.64
C ASP A 448 -10.16 0.58 6.70
N PRO A 449 -9.47 0.99 5.62
CA PRO A 449 -8.85 0.07 4.67
C PRO A 449 -7.94 -0.97 5.33
N LYS A 450 -7.34 -0.65 6.47
CA LYS A 450 -6.54 -1.59 7.27
C LYS A 450 -7.35 -2.75 7.86
N ALA A 451 -8.64 -2.58 8.05
CA ALA A 451 -9.53 -3.65 8.52
C ALA A 451 -9.97 -4.59 7.39
N ILE A 452 -9.71 -4.22 6.14
CA ILE A 452 -9.93 -5.08 4.97
C ILE A 452 -8.69 -5.98 4.83
N GLY A 453 -8.85 -7.30 4.92
CA GLY A 453 -7.75 -8.25 4.80
C GLY A 453 -7.28 -8.35 3.36
N VAL A 454 -6.19 -7.68 3.01
CA VAL A 454 -5.62 -7.64 1.65
C VAL A 454 -4.24 -8.30 1.54
N GLY A 455 -3.68 -8.78 2.65
CA GLY A 455 -2.40 -9.49 2.62
C GLY A 455 -1.90 -10.02 3.95
N GLN A 456 -0.98 -10.96 3.87
CA GLN A 456 -0.27 -11.54 5.00
C GLN A 456 0.67 -10.48 5.61
N TYR A 457 0.91 -10.53 6.91
CA TYR A 457 1.74 -9.56 7.66
C TYR A 457 1.21 -8.12 7.72
N GLN A 458 0.00 -7.84 7.27
CA GLN A 458 -0.58 -6.49 7.26
C GLN A 458 -0.50 -5.78 8.63
N HIS A 459 -0.67 -6.51 9.73
CA HIS A 459 -0.61 -5.98 11.09
C HIS A 459 0.82 -5.69 11.60
N ASP A 460 1.86 -6.13 10.87
CA ASP A 460 3.26 -5.85 11.20
C ASP A 460 3.81 -4.63 10.47
N MET A 461 3.01 -4.05 9.57
CA MET A 461 3.43 -2.88 8.79
C MET A 461 3.44 -1.60 9.62
N PRO A 462 4.28 -0.59 9.26
CA PRO A 462 4.21 0.74 9.84
C PRO A 462 2.81 1.34 9.63
N PRO A 463 2.03 1.61 10.72
CA PRO A 463 0.61 1.95 10.60
C PRO A 463 0.35 3.18 9.74
N LYS A 464 1.16 4.23 9.90
CA LYS A 464 1.02 5.49 9.16
C LYS A 464 1.23 5.29 7.66
N ARG A 465 2.30 4.56 7.28
CA ARG A 465 2.62 4.30 5.87
C ARG A 465 1.54 3.44 5.21
N LEU A 466 1.04 2.45 5.93
CA LEU A 466 -0.07 1.62 5.48
C LEU A 466 -1.34 2.45 5.26
N ASP A 467 -1.68 3.36 6.20
CA ASP A 467 -2.82 4.28 6.08
C ASP A 467 -2.72 5.17 4.84
N GLU A 468 -1.57 5.81 4.63
CA GLU A 468 -1.32 6.70 3.51
C GLU A 468 -1.50 5.96 2.18
N THR A 469 -0.91 4.78 2.04
CA THR A 469 -0.97 4.01 0.79
C THR A 469 -2.36 3.46 0.52
N LEU A 470 -2.99 2.79 1.50
CA LEU A 470 -4.33 2.22 1.29
C LEU A 470 -5.40 3.31 1.15
N GLY A 471 -5.29 4.41 1.90
CA GLY A 471 -6.15 5.59 1.76
C GLY A 471 -6.06 6.19 0.35
N GLY A 472 -4.85 6.28 -0.20
CA GLY A 472 -4.62 6.72 -1.58
C GLY A 472 -5.31 5.83 -2.62
N VAL A 473 -5.28 4.50 -2.43
CA VAL A 473 -6.00 3.56 -3.32
C VAL A 473 -7.51 3.80 -3.28
N VAL A 474 -8.08 4.02 -2.10
CA VAL A 474 -9.51 4.33 -1.96
C VAL A 474 -9.85 5.64 -2.68
N GLU A 475 -9.04 6.68 -2.46
CA GLU A 475 -9.19 7.98 -3.12
C GLU A 475 -9.16 7.84 -4.64
N ASP A 476 -8.18 7.12 -5.19
CA ASP A 476 -8.07 6.89 -6.64
C ASP A 476 -9.28 6.15 -7.19
N CYS A 477 -9.77 5.11 -6.50
CA CYS A 477 -10.95 4.35 -6.93
C CYS A 477 -12.22 5.22 -6.92
N VAL A 478 -12.45 6.00 -5.86
CA VAL A 478 -13.63 6.87 -5.73
C VAL A 478 -13.65 7.93 -6.83
N ASN A 479 -12.52 8.58 -7.07
CA ASN A 479 -12.42 9.62 -8.10
C ASN A 479 -12.46 9.06 -9.53
N ALA A 480 -11.94 7.83 -9.75
CA ALA A 480 -12.05 7.17 -11.05
C ALA A 480 -13.50 6.80 -11.41
N VAL A 481 -14.29 6.32 -10.44
CA VAL A 481 -15.70 5.97 -10.64
C VAL A 481 -16.58 7.19 -10.77
N GLY A 482 -16.29 8.24 -9.99
CA GLY A 482 -17.15 9.43 -9.85
C GLY A 482 -18.30 9.16 -8.86
N VAL A 483 -18.81 10.23 -8.28
CA VAL A 483 -19.73 10.16 -7.13
C VAL A 483 -20.98 11.01 -7.39
N ASP A 484 -22.16 10.40 -7.29
CA ASP A 484 -23.43 11.13 -7.28
C ASP A 484 -23.59 11.90 -5.96
N VAL A 485 -23.62 13.21 -6.04
CA VAL A 485 -23.69 14.09 -4.87
C VAL A 485 -25.00 13.99 -4.12
N ASN A 486 -26.08 13.59 -4.81
CA ASN A 486 -27.42 13.51 -4.25
C ASN A 486 -27.67 12.22 -3.46
N THR A 487 -26.90 11.16 -3.73
CA THR A 487 -27.09 9.85 -3.07
C THR A 487 -25.92 9.43 -2.19
N ALA A 488 -24.73 9.98 -2.42
CA ALA A 488 -23.50 9.56 -1.72
C ALA A 488 -23.54 9.81 -0.21
N SER A 489 -22.94 8.88 0.55
CA SER A 489 -22.67 9.06 1.98
C SER A 489 -21.57 10.08 2.24
N ALA A 490 -21.52 10.65 3.45
CA ALA A 490 -20.43 11.51 3.87
C ALA A 490 -19.06 10.79 3.82
N SER A 491 -19.04 9.48 4.09
CA SER A 491 -17.82 8.66 4.00
C SER A 491 -17.31 8.58 2.56
N LEU A 492 -18.18 8.34 1.59
CA LEU A 492 -17.82 8.30 0.17
C LEU A 492 -17.35 9.65 -0.32
N LEU A 493 -18.09 10.72 0.02
CA LEU A 493 -17.75 12.11 -0.34
C LEU A 493 -16.39 12.53 0.25
N GLY A 494 -16.02 12.00 1.42
CA GLY A 494 -14.75 12.34 2.08
C GLY A 494 -13.49 11.89 1.32
N TYR A 495 -13.64 10.98 0.35
CA TYR A 495 -12.56 10.54 -0.55
C TYR A 495 -12.58 11.25 -1.92
N VAL A 496 -13.54 12.14 -2.15
CA VAL A 496 -13.55 12.93 -3.38
C VAL A 496 -12.46 14.01 -3.29
N SER A 497 -11.67 14.14 -4.34
CA SER A 497 -10.59 15.13 -4.48
C SER A 497 -11.05 16.51 -3.99
N GLY A 498 -10.25 17.17 -3.18
CA GLY A 498 -10.53 18.51 -2.65
C GLY A 498 -11.57 18.57 -1.53
N LEU A 499 -12.22 17.46 -1.18
CA LEU A 499 -13.14 17.39 -0.03
C LEU A 499 -12.42 16.79 1.20
N ASN A 500 -12.93 17.10 2.36
CA ASN A 500 -12.53 16.50 3.63
C ASN A 500 -13.77 16.08 4.43
N GLY A 501 -13.60 15.37 5.54
CA GLY A 501 -14.73 14.88 6.32
C GLY A 501 -15.71 15.98 6.80
N THR A 502 -15.26 17.23 6.95
CA THR A 502 -16.14 18.34 7.33
C THR A 502 -16.96 18.81 6.14
N THR A 503 -16.33 19.04 4.98
CA THR A 503 -17.04 19.45 3.77
C THR A 503 -17.98 18.36 3.26
N ALA A 504 -17.60 17.10 3.36
CA ALA A 504 -18.45 15.95 3.05
C ALA A 504 -19.73 15.93 3.90
N ARG A 505 -19.62 16.08 5.21
CA ARG A 505 -20.79 16.20 6.10
C ARG A 505 -21.65 17.43 5.78
N ASN A 506 -21.02 18.55 5.46
CA ASN A 506 -21.74 19.78 5.10
C ASN A 506 -22.53 19.62 3.77
N ILE A 507 -22.01 18.87 2.80
CA ILE A 507 -22.74 18.54 1.56
C ILE A 507 -24.01 17.74 1.90
N VAL A 508 -23.90 16.71 2.73
CA VAL A 508 -25.04 15.89 3.15
C VAL A 508 -26.07 16.74 3.89
N ALA A 509 -25.63 17.48 4.91
CA ALA A 509 -26.52 18.36 5.68
C ALA A 509 -27.20 19.43 4.80
N TYR A 510 -26.49 19.97 3.82
CA TYR A 510 -27.05 20.96 2.88
C TYR A 510 -28.17 20.35 2.03
N ARG A 511 -27.99 19.15 1.47
CA ARG A 511 -29.05 18.49 0.66
C ARG A 511 -30.23 18.06 1.51
N GLU A 512 -30.04 17.65 2.76
CA GLU A 512 -31.12 17.33 3.69
C GLU A 512 -31.97 18.57 4.03
N ALA A 513 -31.34 19.72 4.18
CA ALA A 513 -32.02 20.97 4.53
C ALA A 513 -32.65 21.68 3.32
N ASN A 514 -32.07 21.55 2.12
CA ASN A 514 -32.45 22.38 0.94
C ASN A 514 -32.97 21.52 -0.24
N GLY A 515 -33.02 20.21 -0.11
CA GLY A 515 -33.33 19.28 -1.20
C GLY A 515 -32.12 18.95 -2.06
N ALA A 516 -32.31 18.12 -3.08
CA ALA A 516 -31.27 17.65 -3.98
C ALA A 516 -30.58 18.82 -4.71
N PHE A 517 -29.29 18.65 -4.99
CA PHE A 517 -28.53 19.60 -5.82
C PHE A 517 -29.06 19.55 -7.26
N PRO A 518 -29.50 20.70 -7.82
CA PRO A 518 -30.00 20.75 -9.20
C PRO A 518 -28.88 20.79 -10.23
N ASP A 519 -27.67 21.20 -9.83
CA ASP A 519 -26.49 21.37 -10.68
C ASP A 519 -25.21 21.41 -9.82
N ARG A 520 -24.05 21.28 -10.47
CA ARG A 520 -22.73 21.35 -9.81
C ARG A 520 -22.46 22.72 -9.17
N LYS A 521 -22.89 23.81 -9.76
CA LYS A 521 -22.63 25.17 -9.24
C LYS A 521 -23.24 25.40 -7.87
N ARG A 522 -24.32 24.69 -7.55
CA ARG A 522 -24.96 24.75 -6.23
C ARG A 522 -24.04 24.32 -5.09
N LEU A 523 -23.02 23.52 -5.36
CA LEU A 523 -22.00 23.12 -4.37
C LEU A 523 -21.28 24.32 -3.75
N LEU A 524 -21.11 25.42 -4.48
CA LEU A 524 -20.53 26.67 -3.95
C LEU A 524 -21.36 27.33 -2.83
N LYS A 525 -22.60 26.87 -2.61
CA LYS A 525 -23.44 27.32 -1.49
C LYS A 525 -23.25 26.48 -0.22
N VAL A 526 -22.49 25.38 -0.31
CA VAL A 526 -22.23 24.53 0.84
C VAL A 526 -21.22 25.21 1.77
N PRO A 527 -21.51 25.28 3.08
CA PRO A 527 -20.59 25.90 4.05
C PRO A 527 -19.20 25.24 4.03
N LYS A 528 -18.15 26.07 4.05
CA LYS A 528 -16.72 25.65 3.99
C LYS A 528 -16.27 25.02 2.68
N LEU A 529 -17.10 24.95 1.66
CA LEU A 529 -16.71 24.53 0.31
C LEU A 529 -16.40 25.80 -0.51
N GLY A 530 -15.15 26.23 -0.47
CA GLY A 530 -14.68 27.41 -1.20
C GLY A 530 -14.35 27.11 -2.68
N PRO A 531 -14.02 28.17 -3.47
CA PRO A 531 -13.73 28.02 -4.91
C PRO A 531 -12.65 26.98 -5.22
N LYS A 532 -11.58 26.93 -4.44
CA LYS A 532 -10.48 25.98 -4.64
C LYS A 532 -10.91 24.52 -4.40
N ALA A 533 -11.71 24.28 -3.36
CA ALA A 533 -12.26 22.94 -3.10
C ALA A 533 -13.27 22.55 -4.19
N TYR A 534 -14.07 23.51 -4.68
CA TYR A 534 -14.97 23.28 -5.80
C TYR A 534 -14.22 22.91 -7.07
N GLU A 535 -13.16 23.63 -7.43
CA GLU A 535 -12.30 23.31 -8.57
C GLU A 535 -11.78 21.87 -8.48
N GLN A 536 -11.29 21.45 -7.30
CA GLN A 536 -10.75 20.11 -7.12
C GLN A 536 -11.82 19.00 -7.18
N CYS A 537 -13.04 19.24 -6.71
CA CYS A 537 -14.06 18.19 -6.57
C CYS A 537 -15.09 18.14 -7.71
N ALA A 538 -15.36 19.26 -8.38
CA ALA A 538 -16.52 19.39 -9.28
C ALA A 538 -16.55 18.36 -10.42
N GLY A 539 -15.41 18.05 -11.01
CA GLY A 539 -15.31 17.09 -12.10
C GLY A 539 -15.57 15.62 -11.67
N PHE A 540 -15.40 15.32 -10.38
CA PHE A 540 -15.62 13.98 -9.81
C PHE A 540 -17.03 13.78 -9.24
N LEU A 541 -17.75 14.87 -8.99
CA LEU A 541 -19.12 14.83 -8.51
C LEU A 541 -20.11 14.83 -9.69
N ARG A 542 -21.12 13.99 -9.64
CA ARG A 542 -22.17 13.82 -10.64
C ARG A 542 -23.49 14.37 -10.13
N VAL A 543 -24.28 14.96 -11.02
CA VAL A 543 -25.67 15.37 -10.78
C VAL A 543 -26.52 14.81 -11.92
N PRO A 544 -26.99 13.56 -11.83
CA PRO A 544 -27.69 12.90 -12.95
C PRO A 544 -28.96 13.64 -13.42
N GLU A 545 -29.66 14.29 -12.49
CA GLU A 545 -30.90 15.01 -12.74
C GLU A 545 -30.69 16.46 -13.22
N SER A 546 -29.44 16.90 -13.41
CA SER A 546 -29.15 18.26 -13.86
C SER A 546 -29.72 18.54 -15.24
N LYS A 547 -30.15 19.78 -15.45
CA LYS A 547 -30.53 20.28 -16.77
C LYS A 547 -29.35 20.32 -17.73
N ASN A 548 -28.14 20.63 -17.24
CA ASN A 548 -26.91 20.54 -18.02
C ASN A 548 -26.41 19.09 -18.01
N VAL A 549 -26.39 18.44 -19.18
CA VAL A 549 -25.93 17.06 -19.33
C VAL A 549 -24.49 16.87 -18.88
N LEU A 550 -23.65 17.88 -18.98
CA LEU A 550 -22.24 17.85 -18.60
C LEU A 550 -22.05 17.61 -17.08
N ASP A 551 -23.02 18.00 -16.25
CA ASP A 551 -22.99 17.73 -14.81
C ASP A 551 -23.08 16.24 -14.46
N ASN A 552 -23.54 15.40 -15.41
CA ASN A 552 -23.52 13.94 -15.27
C ASN A 552 -22.36 13.28 -16.01
N THR A 553 -21.28 14.02 -16.28
CA THR A 553 -20.08 13.50 -16.98
C THR A 553 -18.82 13.70 -16.13
N GLY A 554 -17.69 13.16 -16.54
CA GLY A 554 -16.38 13.49 -15.97
C GLY A 554 -15.72 14.73 -16.56
N VAL A 555 -16.44 15.50 -17.41
CA VAL A 555 -15.95 16.76 -17.93
C VAL A 555 -15.87 17.78 -16.79
N HIS A 556 -14.73 18.43 -16.64
CA HIS A 556 -14.53 19.46 -15.64
C HIS A 556 -15.30 20.76 -16.04
N PRO A 557 -15.88 21.51 -15.10
CA PRO A 557 -16.58 22.75 -15.43
C PRO A 557 -15.77 23.76 -16.23
N GLU A 558 -14.45 23.80 -16.07
CA GLU A 558 -13.54 24.63 -16.88
C GLU A 558 -13.60 24.30 -18.39
N SER A 559 -13.91 23.05 -18.72
CA SER A 559 -13.96 22.55 -20.10
C SER A 559 -15.37 22.50 -20.67
N TYR A 560 -16.39 23.05 -19.98
CA TYR A 560 -17.78 23.01 -20.48
C TYR A 560 -17.93 23.78 -21.80
N GLY A 561 -17.35 24.97 -21.92
CA GLY A 561 -17.38 25.72 -23.17
C GLY A 561 -16.77 24.98 -24.35
N ALA A 562 -15.63 24.30 -24.12
CA ALA A 562 -14.99 23.48 -25.16
C ALA A 562 -15.84 22.24 -25.53
N ALA A 563 -16.52 21.63 -24.55
CA ALA A 563 -17.39 20.47 -24.79
C ALA A 563 -18.66 20.86 -25.58
N GLU A 564 -19.28 21.98 -25.24
CA GLU A 564 -20.46 22.55 -25.96
C GLU A 564 -20.09 22.93 -27.38
N GLU A 565 -18.97 23.63 -27.60
CA GLU A 565 -18.47 23.97 -28.93
C GLU A 565 -18.11 22.75 -29.76
N LEU A 566 -17.52 21.70 -29.14
CA LEU A 566 -17.25 20.42 -29.78
C LEU A 566 -18.52 19.75 -30.29
N LEU A 567 -19.57 19.70 -29.47
CA LEU A 567 -20.86 19.13 -29.85
C LEU A 567 -21.47 19.92 -31.06
N ALA A 568 -21.48 21.25 -30.97
CA ALA A 568 -21.95 22.10 -32.06
C ALA A 568 -21.14 21.88 -33.36
N LEU A 569 -19.81 21.81 -33.28
CA LEU A 569 -18.90 21.56 -34.39
C LEU A 569 -19.20 20.22 -35.08
N CYS A 570 -19.57 19.21 -34.30
CA CYS A 570 -19.92 17.87 -34.81
C CYS A 570 -21.40 17.72 -35.16
N GLY A 571 -22.24 18.76 -34.99
CA GLY A 571 -23.66 18.72 -35.28
C GLY A 571 -24.48 17.91 -34.28
N PHE A 572 -24.08 17.92 -33.01
CA PHE A 572 -24.79 17.31 -31.89
C PHE A 572 -25.22 18.36 -30.87
N GLY A 573 -26.24 18.04 -30.08
CA GLY A 573 -26.70 18.85 -28.96
C GLY A 573 -26.80 18.03 -27.67
N ASP A 574 -27.17 18.70 -26.57
CA ASP A 574 -27.31 18.10 -25.25
C ASP A 574 -28.27 16.90 -25.24
N GLU A 575 -29.34 17.00 -26.03
CA GLU A 575 -30.34 15.93 -26.12
C GLU A 575 -29.79 14.66 -26.79
N ASP A 576 -28.88 14.83 -27.76
CA ASP A 576 -28.20 13.70 -28.40
C ASP A 576 -27.27 12.98 -27.41
N VAL A 577 -26.58 13.75 -26.53
CA VAL A 577 -25.77 13.20 -25.45
C VAL A 577 -26.65 12.43 -24.46
N ARG A 578 -27.79 13.00 -24.04
CA ARG A 578 -28.74 12.36 -23.12
C ARG A 578 -29.25 11.03 -23.64
N ARG A 579 -29.52 10.95 -24.95
CA ARG A 579 -30.03 9.74 -25.63
C ARG A 579 -28.92 8.75 -26.01
N GLY A 580 -27.64 9.08 -25.78
CA GLY A 580 -26.51 8.27 -26.25
C GLY A 580 -26.33 8.24 -27.76
N ALA A 581 -26.89 9.24 -28.48
CA ALA A 581 -26.87 9.31 -29.95
C ALA A 581 -25.57 9.89 -30.53
N VAL A 582 -24.52 10.03 -29.71
CA VAL A 582 -23.22 10.63 -30.09
C VAL A 582 -22.12 9.60 -30.36
N SER A 583 -22.46 8.37 -30.71
CA SER A 583 -21.50 7.27 -30.97
C SER A 583 -20.46 7.58 -32.05
N GLN A 584 -20.79 8.43 -33.01
CA GLN A 584 -19.90 8.85 -34.11
C GLN A 584 -18.99 10.03 -33.74
N LEU A 585 -19.07 10.59 -32.53
CA LEU A 585 -18.34 11.80 -32.11
C LEU A 585 -16.83 11.62 -32.32
N MET A 586 -16.26 10.52 -31.86
CA MET A 586 -14.83 10.22 -32.03
C MET A 586 -14.41 10.15 -33.50
N GLN A 587 -15.23 9.50 -34.36
CA GLN A 587 -14.93 9.41 -35.78
C GLN A 587 -14.94 10.75 -36.47
N LYS A 588 -15.91 11.63 -36.14
CA LYS A 588 -15.98 12.99 -36.67
C LYS A 588 -14.76 13.83 -36.25
N VAL A 589 -14.35 13.74 -34.99
CA VAL A 589 -13.14 14.42 -34.48
C VAL A 589 -11.88 13.93 -35.22
N GLN A 590 -11.74 12.62 -35.42
CA GLN A 590 -10.62 12.04 -36.16
C GLN A 590 -10.61 12.49 -37.62
N ALA A 591 -11.77 12.56 -38.27
CA ALA A 591 -11.91 13.01 -39.66
C ALA A 591 -11.52 14.50 -39.83
N MET A 592 -11.75 15.33 -38.81
CA MET A 592 -11.35 16.75 -38.79
C MET A 592 -9.89 16.95 -38.36
N GLY A 593 -9.26 15.92 -37.82
CA GLY A 593 -7.92 15.97 -37.23
C GLY A 593 -7.93 16.44 -35.77
N GLU A 594 -7.62 15.53 -34.84
CA GLU A 594 -7.68 15.78 -33.39
C GLU A 594 -6.89 17.03 -32.96
N ALA A 595 -5.69 17.25 -33.52
CA ALA A 595 -4.86 18.40 -33.18
C ALA A 595 -5.50 19.74 -33.60
N ALA A 596 -6.08 19.79 -34.81
CA ALA A 596 -6.76 20.98 -35.31
C ALA A 596 -8.05 21.30 -34.50
N VAL A 597 -8.78 20.26 -34.11
CA VAL A 597 -9.97 20.41 -33.24
C VAL A 597 -9.55 20.90 -31.86
N ALA A 598 -8.50 20.32 -31.27
CA ALA A 598 -8.00 20.72 -29.97
C ALA A 598 -7.55 22.18 -29.93
N GLU A 599 -6.78 22.61 -30.96
CA GLU A 599 -6.34 23.99 -31.12
C GLU A 599 -7.52 24.97 -31.22
N LYS A 600 -8.52 24.61 -32.06
CA LYS A 600 -9.74 25.42 -32.21
C LYS A 600 -10.51 25.61 -30.91
N LEU A 601 -10.59 24.57 -30.09
CA LEU A 601 -11.29 24.57 -28.80
C LEU A 601 -10.44 25.13 -27.65
N GLY A 602 -9.16 25.45 -27.88
CA GLY A 602 -8.26 25.98 -26.88
C GLY A 602 -7.91 24.97 -25.77
N VAL A 603 -7.94 23.66 -26.09
CA VAL A 603 -7.61 22.57 -25.16
C VAL A 603 -6.50 21.69 -25.71
N GLY A 604 -5.84 20.90 -24.84
CA GLY A 604 -4.88 19.89 -25.29
C GLY A 604 -5.56 18.67 -25.91
N VAL A 605 -4.81 17.92 -26.73
CA VAL A 605 -5.32 16.68 -27.34
C VAL A 605 -5.73 15.62 -26.27
N PRO A 606 -4.99 15.44 -25.16
CA PRO A 606 -5.42 14.56 -24.08
C PRO A 606 -6.77 14.96 -23.48
N THR A 607 -6.98 16.24 -23.19
CA THR A 607 -8.25 16.77 -22.68
C THR A 607 -9.38 16.58 -23.70
N LEU A 608 -9.14 16.86 -24.99
CA LEU A 608 -10.12 16.63 -26.06
C LEU A 608 -10.58 15.17 -26.09
N ARG A 609 -9.66 14.23 -26.04
CA ARG A 609 -9.96 12.80 -26.03
C ARG A 609 -10.79 12.38 -24.82
N ASP A 610 -10.49 12.94 -23.64
CA ASP A 610 -11.27 12.67 -22.43
C ASP A 610 -12.69 13.25 -22.53
N VAL A 611 -12.83 14.48 -23.00
CA VAL A 611 -14.14 15.11 -23.25
C VAL A 611 -14.98 14.27 -24.21
N VAL A 612 -14.41 13.82 -25.33
CA VAL A 612 -15.11 12.96 -26.31
C VAL A 612 -15.59 11.65 -25.65
N LYS A 613 -14.72 10.98 -24.88
CA LYS A 613 -15.07 9.73 -24.19
C LYS A 613 -16.22 9.91 -23.19
N GLU A 614 -16.17 11.00 -22.41
CA GLU A 614 -17.20 11.32 -21.42
C GLU A 614 -18.55 11.66 -22.07
N LEU A 615 -18.54 12.41 -23.18
CA LEU A 615 -19.74 12.73 -23.94
C LEU A 615 -20.38 11.50 -24.60
N MET A 616 -19.56 10.56 -25.08
CA MET A 616 -20.08 9.33 -25.70
C MET A 616 -20.75 8.38 -24.69
N LYS A 617 -20.40 8.48 -23.41
CA LYS A 617 -20.97 7.64 -22.34
C LYS A 617 -21.20 8.50 -21.07
N PRO A 618 -22.18 9.41 -21.07
CA PRO A 618 -22.45 10.23 -19.88
C PRO A 618 -22.87 9.36 -18.70
N GLY A 619 -22.44 9.72 -17.49
CA GLY A 619 -22.74 8.95 -16.28
C GLY A 619 -22.10 7.57 -16.21
N ARG A 620 -21.10 7.29 -17.06
CA ARG A 620 -20.42 5.98 -17.07
C ARG A 620 -19.79 5.67 -15.73
N ASP A 621 -20.12 4.49 -15.22
CA ASP A 621 -19.40 3.83 -14.16
C ASP A 621 -18.36 2.90 -14.80
N LEU A 622 -17.07 3.12 -14.54
CA LEU A 622 -15.99 2.30 -15.11
C LEU A 622 -16.14 0.81 -14.77
N ARG A 623 -16.79 0.50 -13.67
CA ARG A 623 -17.04 -0.89 -13.21
C ARG A 623 -18.03 -1.64 -14.10
N SER A 624 -18.87 -0.94 -14.86
CA SER A 624 -19.81 -1.58 -15.78
C SER A 624 -19.15 -2.22 -17.02
N ASP A 625 -17.89 -1.87 -17.29
CA ASP A 625 -17.11 -2.49 -18.38
C ASP A 625 -16.38 -3.76 -17.92
N LEU A 626 -16.36 -4.05 -16.61
CA LEU A 626 -15.77 -5.27 -16.03
C LEU A 626 -16.76 -6.44 -16.14
N PRO A 627 -16.25 -7.69 -16.14
CA PRO A 627 -17.13 -8.87 -16.13
C PRO A 627 -18.08 -8.83 -14.92
N ALA A 628 -19.36 -9.14 -15.16
CA ALA A 628 -20.35 -9.19 -14.08
C ALA A 628 -19.95 -10.25 -13.02
N PRO A 629 -20.26 -10.04 -11.73
CA PRO A 629 -20.01 -11.02 -10.69
C PRO A 629 -20.67 -12.37 -10.99
N ILE A 630 -20.02 -13.47 -10.61
CA ILE A 630 -20.58 -14.82 -10.80
C ILE A 630 -21.66 -15.04 -9.75
N LEU A 631 -22.91 -14.94 -10.16
CA LEU A 631 -24.07 -15.31 -9.34
C LEU A 631 -24.38 -16.80 -9.52
N ARG A 632 -24.56 -17.54 -8.43
CA ARG A 632 -24.67 -19.00 -8.38
C ARG A 632 -26.06 -19.43 -7.98
N THR A 633 -26.40 -20.68 -8.37
CA THR A 633 -27.62 -21.36 -7.94
C THR A 633 -27.34 -22.73 -7.31
N ASP A 634 -26.10 -23.21 -7.40
CA ASP A 634 -25.64 -24.54 -6.95
C ASP A 634 -24.26 -24.48 -6.28
N VAL A 635 -23.87 -25.51 -5.56
CA VAL A 635 -22.57 -25.68 -4.89
C VAL A 635 -21.80 -26.83 -5.51
N LEU A 636 -20.51 -26.60 -5.78
CA LEU A 636 -19.54 -27.67 -6.05
C LEU A 636 -18.83 -28.05 -4.75
N GLU A 637 -18.64 -29.35 -4.51
CA GLU A 637 -17.82 -29.85 -3.41
C GLU A 637 -16.45 -30.30 -3.90
N ILE A 638 -15.44 -30.30 -3.01
CA ILE A 638 -14.06 -30.73 -3.37
C ILE A 638 -14.05 -32.13 -3.97
N LYS A 639 -14.91 -33.03 -3.46
CA LYS A 639 -15.05 -34.41 -3.96
C LYS A 639 -15.60 -34.51 -5.38
N ASP A 640 -16.26 -33.45 -5.87
CA ASP A 640 -16.84 -33.39 -7.22
C ASP A 640 -15.77 -32.99 -8.26
N LEU A 641 -14.63 -32.46 -7.78
CA LEU A 641 -13.54 -32.01 -8.64
C LEU A 641 -12.76 -33.20 -9.19
N LYS A 642 -12.51 -33.20 -10.48
CA LYS A 642 -11.67 -34.18 -11.18
C LYS A 642 -10.55 -33.49 -11.93
N PRO A 643 -9.34 -34.03 -11.94
CA PRO A 643 -8.27 -33.54 -12.80
C PRO A 643 -8.75 -33.44 -14.26
N GLY A 644 -8.42 -32.32 -14.90
CA GLY A 644 -8.87 -32.01 -16.26
C GLY A 644 -10.19 -31.23 -16.36
N MET A 645 -10.94 -31.05 -15.27
CA MET A 645 -12.14 -30.19 -15.30
C MET A 645 -11.76 -28.73 -15.57
N VAL A 646 -12.49 -28.10 -16.47
CA VAL A 646 -12.39 -26.66 -16.74
C VAL A 646 -13.47 -25.95 -15.95
N LEU A 647 -13.08 -25.02 -15.11
CA LEU A 647 -13.97 -24.25 -14.26
C LEU A 647 -13.73 -22.76 -14.45
N THR A 648 -14.76 -21.97 -14.23
CA THR A 648 -14.64 -20.53 -14.14
C THR A 648 -14.54 -20.14 -12.67
N GLY A 649 -13.55 -19.34 -12.31
CA GLY A 649 -13.35 -18.89 -10.94
C GLY A 649 -13.04 -17.41 -10.85
N THR A 650 -13.08 -16.90 -9.65
CA THR A 650 -12.71 -15.50 -9.34
C THR A 650 -11.38 -15.47 -8.59
N VAL A 651 -10.45 -14.65 -9.05
CA VAL A 651 -9.16 -14.41 -8.37
C VAL A 651 -9.42 -13.77 -7.01
N ARG A 652 -9.02 -14.45 -5.93
CA ARG A 652 -9.19 -13.99 -4.54
C ARG A 652 -7.96 -13.28 -4.02
N ASN A 653 -6.78 -13.78 -4.38
CA ASN A 653 -5.52 -13.20 -3.91
C ASN A 653 -4.41 -13.46 -4.93
N VAL A 654 -3.49 -12.50 -5.06
CA VAL A 654 -2.32 -12.58 -5.93
C VAL A 654 -1.08 -12.37 -5.05
N ILE A 655 -0.17 -13.34 -5.08
CA ILE A 655 1.05 -13.35 -4.28
C ILE A 655 2.27 -13.74 -5.14
N ASP A 656 3.47 -13.55 -4.64
CA ASP A 656 4.73 -13.75 -5.39
C ASP A 656 4.82 -15.11 -6.11
N PHE A 657 4.33 -16.18 -5.49
CA PHE A 657 4.47 -17.54 -6.04
C PHE A 657 3.22 -18.05 -6.76
N GLY A 658 2.12 -17.28 -6.82
CA GLY A 658 0.93 -17.74 -7.51
C GLY A 658 -0.34 -16.94 -7.25
N VAL A 659 -1.45 -17.50 -7.70
CA VAL A 659 -2.78 -16.89 -7.66
C VAL A 659 -3.74 -17.84 -6.96
N PHE A 660 -4.48 -17.35 -5.98
CA PHE A 660 -5.59 -18.07 -5.36
C PHE A 660 -6.88 -17.76 -6.09
N VAL A 661 -7.57 -18.81 -6.54
CA VAL A 661 -8.80 -18.70 -7.35
C VAL A 661 -9.93 -19.44 -6.64
N ASP A 662 -11.01 -18.73 -6.36
CA ASP A 662 -12.27 -19.32 -5.93
C ASP A 662 -13.01 -19.93 -7.13
N ILE A 663 -13.05 -21.23 -7.19
CA ILE A 663 -13.73 -22.01 -8.24
C ILE A 663 -15.12 -22.50 -7.82
N GLY A 664 -15.63 -22.04 -6.68
CA GLY A 664 -16.94 -22.42 -6.17
C GLY A 664 -16.97 -23.62 -5.24
N VAL A 665 -15.81 -24.10 -4.84
CA VAL A 665 -15.63 -25.00 -3.71
C VAL A 665 -15.09 -24.19 -2.53
N HIS A 666 -15.32 -24.64 -1.30
CA HIS A 666 -14.98 -23.87 -0.07
C HIS A 666 -13.48 -23.71 0.21
N GLN A 667 -12.66 -24.09 -0.76
CA GLN A 667 -11.21 -23.98 -0.71
C GLN A 667 -10.74 -23.30 -1.98
N ASP A 668 -9.99 -22.21 -1.84
CA ASP A 668 -9.36 -21.58 -2.99
C ASP A 668 -8.33 -22.53 -3.60
N GLY A 669 -8.37 -22.66 -4.93
CA GLY A 669 -7.37 -23.38 -5.68
C GLY A 669 -6.16 -22.51 -5.97
N LEU A 670 -4.95 -23.09 -5.90
CA LEU A 670 -3.71 -22.39 -6.20
C LEU A 670 -3.32 -22.62 -7.67
N VAL A 671 -3.18 -21.53 -8.40
CA VAL A 671 -2.47 -21.48 -9.69
C VAL A 671 -1.04 -21.01 -9.40
N HIS A 672 -0.08 -21.93 -9.41
CA HIS A 672 1.34 -21.59 -9.24
C HIS A 672 1.80 -20.63 -10.36
N ILE A 673 2.75 -19.74 -10.09
CA ILE A 673 3.23 -18.74 -11.07
C ILE A 673 3.59 -19.35 -12.44
N SER A 674 4.17 -20.55 -12.46
CA SER A 674 4.49 -21.28 -13.69
C SER A 674 3.26 -21.79 -14.46
N GLN A 675 2.08 -21.76 -13.88
CA GLN A 675 0.80 -22.21 -14.44
C GLN A 675 -0.15 -21.06 -14.79
N VAL A 676 0.27 -19.80 -14.60
CA VAL A 676 -0.54 -18.62 -14.91
C VAL A 676 -0.60 -18.38 -16.42
N CYS A 677 0.55 -18.34 -17.10
CA CYS A 677 0.61 -18.14 -18.55
C CYS A 677 1.82 -18.85 -19.18
N ASN A 678 1.91 -18.78 -20.53
CA ASN A 678 2.99 -19.40 -21.31
C ASN A 678 4.26 -18.54 -21.37
N LYS A 679 4.22 -17.29 -20.91
CA LYS A 679 5.37 -16.38 -20.88
C LYS A 679 6.04 -16.40 -19.49
N PHE A 680 7.33 -16.13 -19.44
CA PHE A 680 7.98 -15.89 -18.16
C PHE A 680 7.51 -14.54 -17.58
N ILE A 681 7.00 -14.57 -16.36
CA ILE A 681 6.56 -13.41 -15.59
C ILE A 681 7.33 -13.36 -14.27
N LYS A 682 7.63 -12.17 -13.79
CA LYS A 682 8.30 -11.97 -12.48
C LYS A 682 7.30 -12.04 -11.34
N HIS A 683 6.08 -11.58 -11.59
CA HIS A 683 5.00 -11.59 -10.62
C HIS A 683 3.66 -11.89 -11.30
N PRO A 684 2.76 -12.68 -10.67
CA PRO A 684 1.46 -13.01 -11.29
C PRO A 684 0.56 -11.80 -11.58
N SER A 685 0.73 -10.68 -10.87
CA SER A 685 -0.02 -9.44 -11.13
C SER A 685 0.27 -8.79 -12.48
N GLU A 686 1.29 -9.26 -13.22
CA GLU A 686 1.51 -8.86 -14.62
C GLU A 686 0.44 -9.42 -15.57
N VAL A 687 -0.31 -10.43 -15.12
CA VAL A 687 -1.29 -11.16 -15.96
C VAL A 687 -2.69 -11.08 -15.40
N VAL A 688 -2.86 -11.14 -14.07
CA VAL A 688 -4.17 -11.16 -13.41
C VAL A 688 -4.20 -10.28 -12.17
N ALA A 689 -5.40 -9.76 -11.86
CA ALA A 689 -5.68 -8.98 -10.66
C ALA A 689 -6.72 -9.69 -9.77
N VAL A 690 -6.78 -9.30 -8.50
CA VAL A 690 -7.83 -9.75 -7.59
C VAL A 690 -9.20 -9.31 -8.13
N GLY A 691 -10.17 -10.21 -8.13
CA GLY A 691 -11.49 -9.97 -8.69
C GLY A 691 -11.65 -10.40 -10.16
N ASP A 692 -10.57 -10.69 -10.88
CA ASP A 692 -10.65 -11.17 -12.25
C ASP A 692 -11.38 -12.52 -12.32
N ILE A 693 -12.20 -12.65 -13.35
CA ILE A 693 -12.86 -13.92 -13.69
C ILE A 693 -11.97 -14.66 -14.66
N VAL A 694 -11.47 -15.82 -14.24
CA VAL A 694 -10.52 -16.63 -15.00
C VAL A 694 -11.05 -18.04 -15.23
N LYS A 695 -10.70 -18.63 -16.37
CA LYS A 695 -10.89 -20.06 -16.60
C LYS A 695 -9.66 -20.81 -16.12
N VAL A 696 -9.88 -21.89 -15.40
CA VAL A 696 -8.82 -22.74 -14.85
C VAL A 696 -9.11 -24.21 -15.11
N VAL A 697 -8.04 -24.98 -15.26
CA VAL A 697 -8.10 -26.44 -15.31
C VAL A 697 -7.65 -26.99 -13.97
N VAL A 698 -8.41 -27.92 -13.40
CA VAL A 698 -8.01 -28.66 -12.20
C VAL A 698 -6.86 -29.60 -12.56
N LEU A 699 -5.70 -29.42 -11.93
CA LEU A 699 -4.53 -30.28 -12.12
C LEU A 699 -4.52 -31.45 -11.14
N ASP A 700 -4.76 -31.17 -9.88
CA ASP A 700 -4.71 -32.14 -8.80
C ASP A 700 -5.58 -31.68 -7.62
N VAL A 701 -6.11 -32.65 -6.87
CA VAL A 701 -6.97 -32.42 -5.70
C VAL A 701 -6.50 -33.32 -4.56
N ASP A 702 -5.91 -32.75 -3.52
CA ASP A 702 -5.56 -33.44 -2.29
C ASP A 702 -6.64 -33.16 -1.23
N GLU A 703 -7.62 -34.07 -1.15
CA GLU A 703 -8.74 -33.95 -0.20
C GLU A 703 -8.27 -33.95 1.27
N LYS A 704 -7.19 -34.70 1.58
CA LYS A 704 -6.69 -34.79 2.98
C LYS A 704 -6.01 -33.51 3.46
N LYS A 705 -5.34 -32.81 2.55
CA LYS A 705 -4.63 -31.56 2.85
C LYS A 705 -5.46 -30.34 2.46
N HIS A 706 -6.66 -30.54 1.94
CA HIS A 706 -7.51 -29.46 1.42
C HIS A 706 -6.76 -28.56 0.43
N ARG A 707 -6.02 -29.16 -0.53
CA ARG A 707 -5.27 -28.44 -1.55
C ARG A 707 -5.80 -28.76 -2.94
N ILE A 708 -6.00 -27.69 -3.71
CA ILE A 708 -6.44 -27.78 -5.10
C ILE A 708 -5.39 -27.05 -5.95
N SER A 709 -4.80 -27.80 -6.89
CA SER A 709 -3.84 -27.25 -7.83
C SER A 709 -4.54 -26.95 -9.16
N LEU A 710 -4.38 -25.74 -9.65
CA LEU A 710 -5.03 -25.22 -10.83
C LEU A 710 -4.03 -24.76 -11.88
N SER A 711 -4.46 -24.68 -13.13
CA SER A 711 -3.70 -24.09 -14.23
C SER A 711 -4.59 -23.21 -15.10
N MET A 712 -4.17 -21.99 -15.34
CA MET A 712 -4.75 -21.10 -16.35
C MET A 712 -4.15 -21.41 -17.73
N LYS A 713 -2.86 -21.77 -17.75
CA LYS A 713 -2.08 -22.07 -18.96
C LYS A 713 -2.62 -23.25 -19.76
N GLN A 714 -3.24 -24.24 -19.11
CA GLN A 714 -3.71 -25.46 -19.75
C GLN A 714 -5.18 -25.38 -20.22
N VAL A 715 -5.83 -24.26 -20.06
CA VAL A 715 -7.16 -24.02 -20.62
C VAL A 715 -7.03 -24.05 -22.15
N LYS A 716 -7.63 -25.05 -22.78
CA LYS A 716 -7.78 -25.07 -24.23
C LYS A 716 -8.96 -24.18 -24.59
N GLU A 717 -8.74 -23.20 -25.46
CA GLU A 717 -9.80 -22.38 -26.04
C GLU A 717 -10.85 -23.22 -26.78
#